data_62812f2cecc40974587b364eb1c7f878
#
_entry.id   62812f2cecc40974587b364eb1c7f878
#
_cell.length_a   1.000
_cell.length_b   1.000
_cell.length_c   1.000
_cell.angle_alpha   90.00
_cell.angle_beta   90.00
_cell.angle_gamma   90.00
#
_symmetry.space_group_name_H-M   'P 1'
#
loop_
_entity.id
_entity.type
_entity.pdbx_description
1 polymer ?
#
loop_
_entity_poly.entity_id
_entity_poly.type
_entity_poly.pdbx_seq_one_letter_code
_entity_poly.pdbx_strand_id
1 'polypeptide(L)'
;GLLRPANPGLFDSCPRSGLLWALEGLAWNPVTFPRVVRILGELSEIEIEDNWINRPIESLGSIFRVWMPQTAADIEMRLKAVNMLLDKYPKVGWTVCLQQFGNSGRQVGDYNHKPKWRPDGYGFGEPIQKWEPILTFVREIVRLALNRPSYTVEMLCDLVTRLHALVPEDQARVWEIINKWNSSGVGEEEVAQLRDKIRVTFLTRGAHKRFNEQKQAAMLEKAKAVYAQLQPKNIGNKYEWLFRKYWIDELEDEFAGDEMDFRARDQHLKKLRVLALRDIMQERGISGVLELSEKGKTQRLIGAYLASDILTDEQIQDLISRCLCSIKNCLGRDEIISGALWSLDNDRRKTIYETLRAVVSEDEALHLLLLSPYRATTWELVDQLSDMARSRYWMEVTPRYIYNSPEENNESICRLIEVKRPMAAFESLDFALEEIPSSLLAQLLSAMADKSWNKDREHRLDSYHVRHAFQILDRSADLTLEEKAELEFAYLEILALPYKEDRDYQIPNLERYIEKHPELFVQAVVWAYKRDDLGEDPSDLRVKDGCEYLAQRGVRLIEAIGRIPGQDRATKEEQREALAEWVKKVRQSCTELGREEIGDICLGEFLSKAPKGEDGVWPHEAVRDVMEEMQSEFVSRGAYTGLCNARGAYMRKEGGDQERELANKYRSWADALQFTHPFLSTSVLMAMVRTYEREAEQHDTEAGVVRRLRH
;
A
#
# COMPACT_ATOMS: atom_id res chain seq x y z
N GLY A 1 -23.48 17.05 -9.98
CA GLY A 1 -22.38 17.89 -9.45
C GLY A 1 -22.20 17.76 -7.95
N LEU A 2 -23.20 18.11 -7.11
CA LEU A 2 -23.04 18.20 -5.65
C LEU A 2 -22.81 16.87 -4.92
N LEU A 3 -23.12 15.73 -5.53
CA LEU A 3 -22.95 14.42 -4.91
C LEU A 3 -21.54 13.82 -5.09
N ARG A 4 -20.73 14.38 -5.99
CA ARG A 4 -19.36 13.92 -6.23
C ARG A 4 -18.36 14.84 -5.55
N PRO A 5 -17.26 14.32 -4.93
CA PRO A 5 -16.19 15.17 -4.44
C PRO A 5 -15.57 15.96 -5.60
N ALA A 6 -15.15 17.20 -5.34
CA ALA A 6 -14.54 18.05 -6.35
C ALA A 6 -13.13 17.55 -6.72
N ASN A 7 -12.38 17.00 -5.75
CA ASN A 7 -11.09 16.35 -5.89
C ASN A 7 -10.98 15.17 -4.91
N PRO A 8 -10.30 14.06 -5.23
CA PRO A 8 -10.18 12.89 -4.35
C PRO A 8 -9.04 13.00 -3.33
N GLY A 9 -8.73 14.18 -2.78
CA GLY A 9 -7.67 14.38 -1.77
C GLY A 9 -8.14 14.01 -0.35
N LEU A 10 -7.20 13.61 0.52
CA LEU A 10 -7.46 13.18 1.91
C LEU A 10 -8.06 14.28 2.81
N PHE A 11 -7.92 15.56 2.44
CA PHE A 11 -8.35 16.72 3.21
C PHE A 11 -9.38 17.59 2.50
N ASP A 12 -9.94 17.14 1.37
CA ASP A 12 -10.90 17.92 0.59
C ASP A 12 -12.31 17.89 1.20
N SER A 13 -12.99 19.03 1.12
CA SER A 13 -14.40 19.13 1.54
C SER A 13 -15.31 18.50 0.49
N CYS A 14 -16.23 17.64 0.93
CA CYS A 14 -17.27 17.09 0.06
C CYS A 14 -18.54 17.94 0.16
N PRO A 15 -18.96 18.67 -0.92
CA PRO A 15 -20.19 19.47 -0.91
C PRO A 15 -21.44 18.67 -0.55
N ARG A 16 -21.44 17.38 -0.82
CA ARG A 16 -22.48 16.42 -0.44
C ARG A 16 -22.76 16.43 1.07
N SER A 17 -21.72 16.49 1.91
CA SER A 17 -21.88 16.51 3.36
C SER A 17 -22.73 17.71 3.82
N GLY A 18 -22.43 18.91 3.33
CA GLY A 18 -23.21 20.12 3.64
C GLY A 18 -24.67 20.03 3.16
N LEU A 19 -24.90 19.47 1.97
CA LEU A 19 -26.24 19.24 1.44
C LEU A 19 -27.03 18.26 2.33
N LEU A 20 -26.43 17.12 2.70
CA LEU A 20 -27.08 16.11 3.53
C LEU A 20 -27.38 16.66 4.93
N TRP A 21 -26.46 17.39 5.54
CA TRP A 21 -26.67 18.04 6.84
C TRP A 21 -27.80 19.07 6.81
N ALA A 22 -27.93 19.83 5.73
CA ALA A 22 -29.04 20.77 5.56
C ALA A 22 -30.38 20.01 5.44
N LEU A 23 -30.42 18.91 4.68
CA LEU A 23 -31.61 18.08 4.55
C LEU A 23 -31.96 17.38 5.87
N GLU A 24 -30.99 16.87 6.62
CA GLU A 24 -31.18 16.28 7.96
C GLU A 24 -31.74 17.33 8.93
N GLY A 25 -31.21 18.57 8.90
CA GLY A 25 -31.77 19.68 9.69
C GLY A 25 -33.22 20.02 9.34
N LEU A 26 -33.58 19.96 8.05
CA LEU A 26 -34.96 20.21 7.59
C LEU A 26 -35.91 19.02 7.90
N ALA A 27 -35.38 17.80 8.04
CA ALA A 27 -36.17 16.62 8.39
C ALA A 27 -36.72 16.65 9.81
N TRP A 28 -36.19 17.49 10.69
CA TRP A 28 -36.71 17.69 12.03
C TRP A 28 -38.12 18.25 12.08
N ASN A 29 -38.47 19.11 11.13
CA ASN A 29 -39.81 19.71 11.05
C ASN A 29 -40.80 18.75 10.35
N PRO A 30 -41.88 18.31 11.03
CA PRO A 30 -42.90 17.44 10.42
C PRO A 30 -43.50 18.00 9.11
N VAL A 31 -43.55 19.31 8.94
CA VAL A 31 -44.10 19.91 7.72
C VAL A 31 -43.18 19.71 6.51
N THR A 32 -41.87 19.82 6.69
CA THR A 32 -40.86 19.62 5.63
C THR A 32 -40.40 18.17 5.47
N PHE A 33 -40.60 17.33 6.49
CA PHE A 33 -40.19 15.95 6.54
C PHE A 33 -40.59 15.14 5.28
N PRO A 34 -41.87 15.15 4.79
CA PRO A 34 -42.23 14.33 3.63
C PRO A 34 -41.48 14.74 2.37
N ARG A 35 -41.22 16.05 2.21
CA ARG A 35 -40.46 16.57 1.06
C ARG A 35 -38.98 16.18 1.14
N VAL A 36 -38.38 16.24 2.32
CA VAL A 36 -37.00 15.86 2.55
C VAL A 36 -36.81 14.36 2.28
N VAL A 37 -37.69 13.50 2.82
CA VAL A 37 -37.62 12.07 2.58
C VAL A 37 -37.71 11.75 1.08
N ARG A 38 -38.57 12.45 0.34
CA ARG A 38 -38.66 12.28 -1.12
C ARG A 38 -37.36 12.67 -1.82
N ILE A 39 -36.77 13.83 -1.45
CA ILE A 39 -35.48 14.28 -2.02
C ILE A 39 -34.37 13.30 -1.71
N LEU A 40 -34.23 12.85 -0.47
CA LEU A 40 -33.24 11.86 -0.07
C LEU A 40 -33.46 10.51 -0.79
N GLY A 41 -34.73 10.11 -1.00
CA GLY A 41 -35.07 8.93 -1.79
C GLY A 41 -34.56 9.03 -3.21
N GLU A 42 -34.81 10.14 -3.88
CA GLU A 42 -34.35 10.41 -5.25
C GLU A 42 -32.81 10.46 -5.33
N LEU A 43 -32.15 11.13 -4.37
CA LEU A 43 -30.70 11.19 -4.30
C LEU A 43 -30.04 9.83 -4.00
N SER A 44 -30.76 8.93 -3.31
CA SER A 44 -30.26 7.58 -2.99
C SER A 44 -30.29 6.61 -4.19
N GLU A 45 -31.03 6.94 -5.27
CA GLU A 45 -31.00 6.19 -6.52
C GLU A 45 -29.72 6.45 -7.33
N ILE A 46 -28.96 7.49 -7.00
CA ILE A 46 -27.75 7.87 -7.71
C ILE A 46 -26.59 7.04 -7.15
N GLU A 47 -25.92 6.31 -8.01
CA GLU A 47 -24.75 5.51 -7.67
C GLU A 47 -23.55 6.40 -7.33
N ILE A 48 -22.93 6.15 -6.20
CA ILE A 48 -21.81 6.93 -5.66
C ILE A 48 -20.63 5.97 -5.41
N GLU A 49 -19.59 6.11 -6.23
CA GLU A 49 -18.40 5.25 -6.25
C GLU A 49 -17.23 5.78 -5.40
N ASP A 50 -17.50 6.45 -4.30
CA ASP A 50 -16.44 6.98 -3.42
C ASP A 50 -16.46 6.32 -2.03
N ASN A 51 -15.39 6.53 -1.25
CA ASN A 51 -15.22 5.96 0.09
C ASN A 51 -15.80 6.85 1.21
N TRP A 52 -16.49 7.94 0.90
CA TRP A 52 -17.08 8.82 1.90
C TRP A 52 -18.33 8.19 2.52
N ILE A 53 -18.40 8.21 3.86
CA ILE A 53 -19.49 7.60 4.65
C ILE A 53 -20.82 8.37 4.47
N ASN A 54 -20.77 9.68 4.25
CA ASN A 54 -21.96 10.52 4.12
C ASN A 54 -22.67 10.25 2.78
N ARG A 55 -23.68 9.37 2.83
CA ARG A 55 -24.53 9.01 1.69
C ARG A 55 -26.00 9.32 1.98
N PRO A 56 -26.82 9.67 0.97
CA PRO A 56 -28.23 9.95 1.17
C PRO A 56 -29.02 8.84 1.88
N ILE A 57 -28.69 7.58 1.59
CA ILE A 57 -29.32 6.41 2.23
C ILE A 57 -28.98 6.31 3.74
N GLU A 58 -27.79 6.76 4.16
CA GLU A 58 -27.41 6.79 5.59
C GLU A 58 -28.18 7.89 6.34
N SER A 59 -28.43 9.03 5.68
CA SER A 59 -29.31 10.10 6.21
C SER A 59 -30.72 9.57 6.42
N LEU A 60 -31.30 8.84 5.45
CA LEU A 60 -32.57 8.17 5.61
C LEU A 60 -32.58 7.18 6.78
N GLY A 61 -31.55 6.32 6.88
CA GLY A 61 -31.40 5.38 7.98
C GLY A 61 -31.38 6.07 9.35
N SER A 62 -30.74 7.23 9.44
CA SER A 62 -30.71 8.04 10.66
C SER A 62 -32.07 8.67 10.98
N ILE A 63 -32.76 9.21 10.00
CA ILE A 63 -34.08 9.82 10.14
C ILE A 63 -35.12 8.80 10.63
N PHE A 64 -35.08 7.58 10.08
CA PHE A 64 -36.01 6.51 10.43
C PHE A 64 -35.57 5.65 11.62
N ARG A 65 -34.46 5.96 12.28
CA ARG A 65 -33.95 5.17 13.41
C ARG A 65 -35.03 4.91 14.47
N VAL A 66 -35.20 3.66 14.83
CA VAL A 66 -36.36 3.21 15.62
C VAL A 66 -36.44 3.85 17.00
N TRP A 67 -35.32 3.79 17.75
CA TRP A 67 -35.30 4.21 19.15
C TRP A 67 -34.90 5.69 19.37
N MET A 68 -34.30 6.31 18.37
CA MET A 68 -33.87 7.71 18.41
C MET A 68 -33.99 8.31 17.00
N PRO A 69 -35.22 8.50 16.51
CA PRO A 69 -35.44 9.05 15.17
C PRO A 69 -34.91 10.47 15.07
N GLN A 70 -34.23 10.78 13.97
CA GLN A 70 -33.70 12.12 13.73
C GLN A 70 -34.76 13.01 13.07
N THR A 71 -35.96 13.03 13.65
CA THR A 71 -37.11 13.80 13.21
C THR A 71 -38.14 13.95 14.32
N ALA A 72 -38.93 15.02 14.30
CA ALA A 72 -40.11 15.17 15.14
C ALA A 72 -41.40 14.60 14.51
N ALA A 73 -41.29 13.99 13.32
CA ALA A 73 -42.42 13.31 12.68
C ALA A 73 -42.89 12.13 13.53
N ASP A 74 -44.19 11.98 13.72
CA ASP A 74 -44.77 10.84 14.44
C ASP A 74 -44.65 9.52 13.70
N ILE A 75 -45.05 8.43 14.35
CA ILE A 75 -44.96 7.09 13.80
C ILE A 75 -45.77 6.93 12.52
N GLU A 76 -46.99 7.51 12.48
CA GLU A 76 -47.89 7.39 11.34
C GLU A 76 -47.29 8.07 10.11
N MET A 77 -46.74 9.27 10.28
CA MET A 77 -46.08 10.01 9.21
C MET A 77 -44.83 9.29 8.70
N ARG A 78 -44.02 8.75 9.61
CA ARG A 78 -42.83 7.95 9.23
C ARG A 78 -43.23 6.68 8.45
N LEU A 79 -44.26 5.95 8.86
CA LEU A 79 -44.76 4.77 8.14
C LEU A 79 -45.32 5.16 6.75
N LYS A 80 -46.07 6.24 6.63
CA LYS A 80 -46.52 6.77 5.32
C LYS A 80 -45.32 7.09 4.41
N ALA A 81 -44.27 7.66 4.99
CA ALA A 81 -43.06 7.98 4.22
C ALA A 81 -42.30 6.71 3.77
N VAL A 82 -42.19 5.67 4.61
CA VAL A 82 -41.61 4.38 4.21
C VAL A 82 -42.43 3.73 3.10
N ASN A 83 -43.75 3.74 3.18
CA ASN A 83 -44.62 3.24 2.11
C ASN A 83 -44.36 3.98 0.80
N MET A 84 -44.30 5.31 0.83
CA MET A 84 -43.96 6.13 -0.34
C MET A 84 -42.58 5.75 -0.93
N LEU A 85 -41.58 5.50 -0.08
CA LEU A 85 -40.27 5.06 -0.55
C LEU A 85 -40.34 3.69 -1.21
N LEU A 86 -41.04 2.72 -0.60
CA LEU A 86 -41.22 1.38 -1.13
C LEU A 86 -41.95 1.37 -2.49
N ASP A 87 -42.88 2.30 -2.69
CA ASP A 87 -43.65 2.40 -3.94
C ASP A 87 -42.88 3.17 -5.02
N LYS A 88 -42.22 4.25 -4.67
CA LYS A 88 -41.61 5.17 -5.63
C LYS A 88 -40.11 4.89 -5.88
N TYR A 89 -39.40 4.44 -4.86
CA TYR A 89 -37.99 4.10 -4.86
C TYR A 89 -37.78 2.73 -4.20
N PRO A 90 -38.18 1.62 -4.86
CA PRO A 90 -38.29 0.30 -4.22
C PRO A 90 -37.01 -0.19 -3.54
N LYS A 91 -35.85 0.00 -4.17
CA LYS A 91 -34.54 -0.39 -3.62
C LYS A 91 -34.21 0.42 -2.36
N VAL A 92 -34.45 1.74 -2.40
CA VAL A 92 -34.19 2.64 -1.27
C VAL A 92 -35.11 2.30 -0.11
N GLY A 93 -36.43 2.18 -0.37
CA GLY A 93 -37.43 1.81 0.62
C GLY A 93 -37.15 0.46 1.28
N TRP A 94 -36.71 -0.52 0.49
CA TRP A 94 -36.28 -1.81 0.98
C TRP A 94 -35.08 -1.68 1.95
N THR A 95 -34.04 -0.95 1.56
CA THR A 95 -32.86 -0.71 2.39
C THR A 95 -33.24 -0.01 3.71
N VAL A 96 -34.12 1.00 3.66
CA VAL A 96 -34.61 1.68 4.86
C VAL A 96 -35.34 0.70 5.78
N CYS A 97 -36.19 -0.17 5.26
CA CYS A 97 -36.85 -1.20 6.06
C CYS A 97 -35.83 -2.12 6.76
N LEU A 98 -34.86 -2.63 6.01
CA LEU A 98 -33.84 -3.55 6.53
C LEU A 98 -32.96 -2.93 7.61
N GLN A 99 -32.67 -1.64 7.52
CA GLN A 99 -31.91 -0.91 8.54
C GLN A 99 -32.64 -0.85 9.88
N GLN A 100 -33.97 -1.00 9.88
CA GLN A 100 -34.79 -1.00 11.08
C GLN A 100 -35.02 -2.39 11.68
N PHE A 101 -34.57 -3.47 11.00
CA PHE A 101 -34.64 -4.83 11.52
C PHE A 101 -33.57 -5.06 12.59
N GLY A 102 -34.01 -5.30 13.80
CA GLY A 102 -33.14 -5.55 14.93
C GLY A 102 -32.42 -4.30 15.45
N ASN A 103 -32.13 -4.34 16.72
CA ASN A 103 -31.39 -3.29 17.38
C ASN A 103 -29.90 -3.48 17.01
N SER A 104 -29.48 -2.92 15.91
CA SER A 104 -28.05 -2.84 15.64
C SER A 104 -27.44 -2.01 16.76
N GLY A 105 -26.59 -2.58 17.60
CA GLY A 105 -25.98 -1.95 18.77
C GLY A 105 -25.08 -0.75 18.49
N ARG A 106 -25.41 0.05 17.50
CA ARG A 106 -24.80 1.35 17.24
C ARG A 106 -25.23 2.30 18.34
N GLN A 107 -24.36 2.54 19.28
CA GLN A 107 -24.48 3.60 20.24
C GLN A 107 -24.47 4.94 19.51
N VAL A 108 -25.55 5.67 19.58
CA VAL A 108 -25.62 7.07 19.12
C VAL A 108 -25.87 7.93 20.33
N GLY A 109 -24.89 8.76 20.66
CA GLY A 109 -24.93 9.58 21.87
C GLY A 109 -25.70 10.89 21.74
N ASP A 110 -26.05 11.35 20.53
CA ASP A 110 -26.68 12.66 20.33
C ASP A 110 -27.55 12.71 19.07
N TYR A 111 -28.31 13.77 18.93
CA TYR A 111 -29.09 14.11 17.75
C TYR A 111 -28.25 14.80 16.70
N ASN A 112 -28.13 14.21 15.53
CA ASN A 112 -27.40 14.80 14.41
C ASN A 112 -28.18 15.97 13.84
N HIS A 113 -27.50 17.10 13.63
CA HIS A 113 -28.02 18.29 12.93
C HIS A 113 -29.38 18.83 13.41
N LYS A 114 -29.79 18.53 14.67
CA LYS A 114 -30.99 19.11 15.28
C LYS A 114 -30.83 20.63 15.38
N PRO A 115 -31.79 21.42 14.84
CA PRO A 115 -31.74 22.89 14.94
C PRO A 115 -31.84 23.36 16.39
N LYS A 116 -30.73 23.82 16.99
CA LYS A 116 -30.64 24.29 18.38
C LYS A 116 -30.94 25.79 18.52
N TRP A 117 -30.88 26.53 17.43
CA TRP A 117 -30.93 27.98 17.38
C TRP A 117 -32.27 28.55 16.91
N ARG A 118 -33.24 27.68 16.56
CA ARG A 118 -34.59 28.12 16.15
C ARG A 118 -35.55 28.08 17.31
N PRO A 119 -36.22 29.21 17.62
CA PRO A 119 -37.15 29.29 18.74
C PRO A 119 -38.49 28.58 18.49
N ASP A 120 -38.84 28.29 17.25
CA ASP A 120 -40.02 27.53 16.84
C ASP A 120 -39.97 26.04 17.18
N GLY A 121 -38.88 25.64 17.85
CA GLY A 121 -38.81 24.43 18.62
C GLY A 121 -39.39 23.21 17.92
N TYR A 122 -38.74 22.84 16.84
CA TYR A 122 -39.15 21.57 16.28
C TYR A 122 -38.94 20.48 17.33
N GLY A 123 -40.03 20.23 18.11
CA GLY A 123 -40.14 19.20 19.14
C GLY A 123 -38.94 18.40 19.29
N PHE A 124 -38.80 17.92 19.73
CA PHE A 124 -38.09 17.59 20.55
C PHE A 124 -37.32 16.34 20.60
N GLY A 125 -37.62 15.31 19.80
CA GLY A 125 -36.83 14.12 19.65
C GLY A 125 -36.19 13.74 20.98
N GLU A 126 -36.91 13.63 22.04
CA GLU A 126 -36.51 12.92 23.21
C GLU A 126 -36.36 11.44 22.81
N PRO A 127 -35.30 10.73 23.23
CA PRO A 127 -35.22 9.28 23.01
C PRO A 127 -36.53 8.64 23.44
N ILE A 128 -37.06 7.74 22.63
CA ILE A 128 -38.30 7.05 22.96
C ILE A 128 -38.04 6.18 24.19
N GLN A 129 -38.54 6.59 25.35
CA GLN A 129 -38.27 5.91 26.63
C GLN A 129 -39.12 4.64 26.83
N LYS A 130 -40.23 4.54 26.09
CA LYS A 130 -41.14 3.38 26.17
C LYS A 130 -40.88 2.41 25.02
N TRP A 131 -40.82 1.12 25.33
CA TRP A 131 -40.59 0.07 24.32
C TRP A 131 -41.77 -0.12 23.36
N GLU A 132 -42.99 0.13 23.81
CA GLU A 132 -44.21 -0.12 23.03
C GLU A 132 -44.24 0.63 21.69
N PRO A 133 -43.99 1.93 21.61
CA PRO A 133 -43.93 2.66 20.33
C PRO A 133 -42.81 2.13 19.42
N ILE A 134 -41.66 1.73 20.00
CA ILE A 134 -40.53 1.16 19.27
C ILE A 134 -40.98 -0.17 18.63
N LEU A 135 -41.52 -1.07 19.41
CA LEU A 135 -41.99 -2.39 18.96
C LEU A 135 -43.10 -2.25 17.91
N THR A 136 -44.02 -1.30 18.10
CA THR A 136 -45.09 -1.02 17.13
C THR A 136 -44.53 -0.59 15.80
N PHE A 137 -43.55 0.34 15.76
CA PHE A 137 -42.93 0.78 14.54
C PHE A 137 -42.17 -0.35 13.85
N VAL A 138 -41.37 -1.13 14.59
CA VAL A 138 -40.62 -2.28 14.01
C VAL A 138 -41.58 -3.32 13.43
N ARG A 139 -42.65 -3.69 14.13
CA ARG A 139 -43.65 -4.65 13.63
C ARG A 139 -44.28 -4.18 12.31
N GLU A 140 -44.65 -2.92 12.23
CA GLU A 140 -45.22 -2.37 11.01
C GLU A 140 -44.20 -2.33 9.85
N ILE A 141 -42.94 -1.98 10.11
CA ILE A 141 -41.86 -2.06 9.10
C ILE A 141 -41.65 -3.51 8.62
N VAL A 142 -41.57 -4.46 9.54
CA VAL A 142 -41.46 -5.90 9.20
C VAL A 142 -42.69 -6.34 8.38
N ARG A 143 -43.92 -5.94 8.78
CA ARG A 143 -45.14 -6.22 8.02
C ARG A 143 -45.10 -5.66 6.62
N LEU A 144 -44.60 -4.45 6.43
CA LEU A 144 -44.41 -3.84 5.08
C LEU A 144 -43.42 -4.61 4.22
N ALA A 145 -42.31 -5.04 4.81
CA ALA A 145 -41.28 -5.80 4.12
C ALA A 145 -41.74 -7.23 3.75
N LEU A 146 -42.52 -7.89 4.63
CA LEU A 146 -43.01 -9.26 4.39
C LEU A 146 -44.32 -9.33 3.58
N ASN A 147 -44.92 -8.21 3.23
CA ASN A 147 -46.15 -8.13 2.40
C ASN A 147 -45.91 -7.58 1.01
N ARG A 148 -44.69 -7.72 0.46
CA ARG A 148 -44.43 -7.30 -0.92
C ARG A 148 -45.13 -8.21 -1.93
N PRO A 149 -45.53 -7.67 -3.09
CA PRO A 149 -46.18 -8.46 -4.13
C PRO A 149 -45.22 -9.48 -4.79
N SER A 150 -43.94 -9.18 -4.82
CA SER A 150 -42.88 -10.04 -5.35
C SER A 150 -41.55 -9.78 -4.64
N TYR A 151 -40.66 -10.77 -4.70
CA TYR A 151 -39.32 -10.71 -4.09
C TYR A 151 -38.28 -11.10 -5.15
N THR A 152 -37.19 -10.34 -5.22
CA THR A 152 -35.99 -10.73 -5.95
C THR A 152 -35.11 -11.62 -5.05
N VAL A 153 -34.14 -12.30 -5.65
CA VAL A 153 -33.19 -13.14 -4.91
C VAL A 153 -32.38 -12.30 -3.88
N GLU A 154 -32.03 -11.07 -4.22
CA GLU A 154 -31.32 -10.14 -3.34
C GLU A 154 -32.18 -9.83 -2.10
N MET A 155 -33.46 -9.55 -2.30
CA MET A 155 -34.39 -9.28 -1.19
C MET A 155 -34.50 -10.48 -0.26
N LEU A 156 -34.55 -11.70 -0.81
CA LEU A 156 -34.58 -12.92 0.01
C LEU A 156 -33.28 -13.17 0.73
N CYS A 157 -32.13 -12.90 0.09
CA CYS A 157 -30.82 -12.96 0.72
C CYS A 157 -30.70 -11.98 1.89
N ASP A 158 -31.28 -10.79 1.77
CA ASP A 158 -31.33 -9.79 2.82
C ASP A 158 -32.18 -10.25 4.00
N LEU A 159 -33.36 -10.82 3.74
CA LEU A 159 -34.21 -11.38 4.78
C LEU A 159 -33.53 -12.52 5.51
N VAL A 160 -32.86 -13.42 4.80
CA VAL A 160 -32.08 -14.54 5.37
C VAL A 160 -30.99 -14.00 6.31
N THR A 161 -30.27 -12.97 5.90
CA THR A 161 -29.21 -12.35 6.71
C THR A 161 -29.73 -11.80 8.04
N ARG A 162 -30.95 -11.26 8.04
CA ARG A 162 -31.58 -10.59 9.19
C ARG A 162 -32.60 -11.46 9.94
N LEU A 163 -32.72 -12.71 9.56
CA LEU A 163 -33.73 -13.64 10.13
C LEU A 163 -33.64 -13.73 11.65
N HIS A 164 -32.42 -13.70 12.19
CA HIS A 164 -32.18 -13.75 13.64
C HIS A 164 -32.76 -12.55 14.43
N ALA A 165 -33.04 -11.46 13.76
CA ALA A 165 -33.62 -10.24 14.36
C ALA A 165 -35.16 -10.26 14.37
N LEU A 166 -35.79 -11.23 13.72
CA LEU A 166 -37.23 -11.35 13.60
C LEU A 166 -37.80 -12.25 14.69
N VAL A 167 -39.06 -12.04 15.05
CA VAL A 167 -39.80 -12.94 15.94
C VAL A 167 -40.11 -14.27 15.22
N PRO A 168 -40.34 -15.39 15.97
CA PRO A 168 -40.52 -16.73 15.37
C PRO A 168 -41.62 -16.81 14.30
N GLU A 169 -42.71 -16.08 14.46
CA GLU A 169 -43.81 -16.03 13.50
C GLU A 169 -43.40 -15.40 12.17
N ASP A 170 -42.63 -14.31 12.24
CA ASP A 170 -42.11 -13.62 11.05
C ASP A 170 -40.98 -14.44 10.40
N GLN A 171 -40.16 -15.14 11.17
CA GLN A 171 -39.18 -16.10 10.66
C GLN A 171 -39.85 -17.21 9.84
N ALA A 172 -40.94 -17.80 10.37
CA ALA A 172 -41.70 -18.79 9.64
C ALA A 172 -42.26 -18.28 8.34
N ARG A 173 -42.73 -17.03 8.35
CA ARG A 173 -43.25 -16.36 7.14
C ARG A 173 -42.17 -16.12 6.08
N VAL A 174 -40.95 -15.76 6.48
CA VAL A 174 -39.84 -15.65 5.53
C VAL A 174 -39.59 -16.98 4.83
N TRP A 175 -39.59 -18.11 5.55
CA TRP A 175 -39.42 -19.41 4.95
C TRP A 175 -40.57 -19.79 4.01
N GLU A 176 -41.81 -19.41 4.32
CA GLU A 176 -42.95 -19.58 3.42
C GLU A 176 -42.82 -18.78 2.13
N ILE A 177 -42.34 -17.52 2.24
CA ILE A 177 -42.06 -16.68 1.09
C ILE A 177 -40.98 -17.31 0.19
N ILE A 178 -39.89 -17.83 0.77
CA ILE A 178 -38.82 -18.51 0.04
C ILE A 178 -39.37 -19.77 -0.66
N ASN A 179 -40.16 -20.58 0.01
CA ASN A 179 -40.74 -21.79 -0.59
C ASN A 179 -41.70 -21.45 -1.77
N LYS A 180 -42.54 -20.44 -1.59
CA LYS A 180 -43.42 -19.95 -2.67
C LYS A 180 -42.62 -19.41 -3.85
N TRP A 181 -41.56 -18.63 -3.58
CA TRP A 181 -40.67 -18.09 -4.60
C TRP A 181 -39.98 -19.22 -5.38
N ASN A 182 -39.43 -20.22 -4.71
CA ASN A 182 -38.81 -21.37 -5.35
C ASN A 182 -39.78 -22.15 -6.25
N SER A 183 -41.06 -22.22 -5.87
CA SER A 183 -42.10 -22.90 -6.64
C SER A 183 -42.60 -22.07 -7.84
N SER A 184 -42.22 -20.83 -8.01
CA SER A 184 -42.66 -19.95 -9.08
C SER A 184 -41.88 -20.10 -10.41
N GLY A 185 -40.94 -21.04 -10.51
CA GLY A 185 -40.16 -21.29 -11.72
C GLY A 185 -38.99 -20.34 -11.91
N VAL A 186 -38.36 -19.93 -10.84
CA VAL A 186 -37.15 -19.06 -10.83
C VAL A 186 -35.93 -19.74 -11.45
N GLY A 187 -34.96 -18.95 -11.88
CA GLY A 187 -33.73 -19.42 -12.48
C GLY A 187 -32.86 -20.23 -11.54
N GLU A 188 -32.16 -21.24 -12.08
CA GLU A 188 -31.23 -22.09 -11.32
C GLU A 188 -30.09 -21.31 -10.65
N GLU A 189 -29.66 -20.21 -11.26
CA GLU A 189 -28.62 -19.34 -10.69
C GLU A 189 -29.10 -18.59 -9.46
N GLU A 190 -30.32 -18.06 -9.53
CA GLU A 190 -30.95 -17.37 -8.40
C GLU A 190 -31.19 -18.35 -7.22
N VAL A 191 -31.60 -19.59 -7.52
CA VAL A 191 -31.74 -20.64 -6.49
C VAL A 191 -30.39 -20.96 -5.84
N ALA A 192 -29.31 -21.08 -6.66
CA ALA A 192 -27.96 -21.32 -6.15
C ALA A 192 -27.46 -20.15 -5.29
N GLN A 193 -27.74 -18.90 -5.67
CA GLN A 193 -27.38 -17.70 -4.91
C GLN A 193 -28.07 -17.66 -3.55
N LEU A 194 -29.37 -17.90 -3.48
CA LEU A 194 -30.12 -17.94 -2.22
C LEU A 194 -29.65 -19.09 -1.34
N ARG A 195 -29.44 -20.27 -1.93
CA ARG A 195 -28.93 -21.44 -1.25
C ARG A 195 -27.57 -21.19 -0.60
N ASP A 196 -26.64 -20.57 -1.33
CA ASP A 196 -25.33 -20.19 -0.80
C ASP A 196 -25.44 -19.15 0.34
N LYS A 197 -26.37 -18.20 0.22
CA LYS A 197 -26.64 -17.23 1.28
C LYS A 197 -27.12 -17.89 2.58
N ILE A 198 -28.02 -18.90 2.48
CA ILE A 198 -28.47 -19.68 3.63
C ILE A 198 -27.27 -20.43 4.26
N ARG A 199 -26.43 -21.07 3.41
CA ARG A 199 -25.23 -21.77 3.87
C ARG A 199 -24.32 -20.84 4.67
N VAL A 200 -23.93 -19.70 4.11
CA VAL A 200 -23.02 -18.74 4.75
C VAL A 200 -23.61 -18.15 6.03
N THR A 201 -24.93 -17.93 6.05
CA THR A 201 -25.58 -17.30 7.20
C THR A 201 -25.78 -18.26 8.37
N PHE A 202 -26.09 -19.54 8.12
CA PHE A 202 -26.51 -20.49 9.17
C PHE A 202 -25.63 -21.73 9.31
N LEU A 203 -24.96 -22.17 8.22
CA LEU A 203 -24.34 -23.49 8.19
C LEU A 203 -22.79 -23.44 8.23
N THR A 204 -22.23 -22.26 8.43
CA THR A 204 -20.79 -22.13 8.62
C THR A 204 -20.39 -22.18 10.09
N ARG A 205 -19.15 -22.56 10.37
CA ARG A 205 -18.58 -22.55 11.74
C ARG A 205 -18.76 -21.19 12.44
N GLY A 206 -18.53 -20.09 11.74
CA GLY A 206 -18.72 -18.74 12.28
C GLY A 206 -20.19 -18.41 12.58
N ALA A 207 -21.11 -19.00 11.83
CA ALA A 207 -22.54 -18.88 12.09
C ALA A 207 -22.93 -19.68 13.36
N HIS A 208 -22.44 -20.91 13.49
CA HIS A 208 -22.71 -21.77 14.63
C HIS A 208 -22.27 -21.17 15.97
N LYS A 209 -21.09 -20.56 16.03
CA LYS A 209 -20.64 -19.83 17.22
C LYS A 209 -21.58 -18.69 17.63
N ARG A 210 -22.28 -18.09 16.66
CA ARG A 210 -23.26 -17.01 16.90
C ARG A 210 -24.62 -17.51 17.32
N PHE A 211 -24.98 -18.76 16.95
CA PHE A 211 -26.34 -19.33 17.13
C PHE A 211 -26.45 -20.44 18.18
N ASN A 212 -25.40 -20.65 18.98
CA ASN A 212 -25.28 -21.80 19.91
C ASN A 212 -26.18 -21.74 21.13
N GLU A 213 -27.26 -20.96 21.15
CA GLU A 213 -28.24 -20.96 22.22
C GLU A 213 -29.47 -21.82 21.84
N GLN A 214 -30.02 -22.59 22.81
CA GLN A 214 -31.16 -23.48 22.61
C GLN A 214 -32.37 -22.86 21.90
N LYS A 215 -32.56 -21.54 21.99
CA LYS A 215 -33.65 -20.82 21.30
C LYS A 215 -33.50 -20.74 19.79
N GLN A 216 -32.28 -20.97 19.26
CA GLN A 216 -31.97 -20.84 17.85
C GLN A 216 -31.84 -22.18 17.11
N ALA A 217 -31.86 -23.29 17.82
CA ALA A 217 -31.79 -24.64 17.25
C ALA A 217 -32.90 -24.91 16.23
N ALA A 218 -34.13 -24.48 16.51
CA ALA A 218 -35.26 -24.64 15.58
C ALA A 218 -35.08 -23.85 14.28
N MET A 219 -34.50 -22.66 14.37
CA MET A 219 -34.17 -21.84 13.17
C MET A 219 -33.09 -22.50 12.31
N LEU A 220 -32.08 -23.09 12.95
CA LEU A 220 -30.99 -23.80 12.27
C LEU A 220 -31.52 -25.05 11.54
N GLU A 221 -32.34 -25.88 12.21
CA GLU A 221 -32.94 -27.05 11.58
C GLU A 221 -33.84 -26.68 10.38
N LYS A 222 -34.57 -25.58 10.48
CA LYS A 222 -35.37 -25.07 9.36
C LYS A 222 -34.50 -24.59 8.21
N ALA A 223 -33.39 -23.89 8.53
CA ALA A 223 -32.41 -23.44 7.52
C ALA A 223 -31.77 -24.64 6.80
N LYS A 224 -31.40 -25.72 7.51
CA LYS A 224 -30.88 -26.97 6.93
C LYS A 224 -31.89 -27.60 5.97
N ALA A 225 -33.16 -27.69 6.39
CA ALA A 225 -34.23 -28.26 5.56
C ALA A 225 -34.46 -27.46 4.28
N VAL A 226 -34.52 -26.13 4.36
CA VAL A 226 -34.67 -25.26 3.17
C VAL A 226 -33.43 -25.30 2.27
N TYR A 227 -32.24 -25.32 2.85
CA TYR A 227 -30.97 -25.49 2.11
C TYR A 227 -30.98 -26.78 1.28
N ALA A 228 -31.48 -27.89 1.84
CA ALA A 228 -31.61 -29.15 1.11
C ALA A 228 -32.65 -29.09 0.00
N GLN A 229 -33.78 -28.39 0.21
CA GLN A 229 -34.81 -28.20 -0.81
C GLN A 229 -34.39 -27.32 -2.00
N LEU A 230 -33.50 -26.35 -1.76
CA LEU A 230 -32.97 -25.43 -2.75
C LEU A 230 -31.79 -26.00 -3.55
N GLN A 231 -31.65 -27.33 -3.65
CA GLN A 231 -30.53 -27.91 -4.39
C GLN A 231 -30.72 -27.68 -5.90
N PRO A 232 -29.78 -26.98 -6.58
CA PRO A 232 -29.82 -26.80 -8.03
C PRO A 232 -29.77 -28.13 -8.78
N LYS A 233 -30.49 -28.25 -9.89
CA LYS A 233 -30.43 -29.41 -10.75
C LYS A 233 -29.18 -29.41 -11.63
N ASN A 234 -28.75 -28.22 -12.08
CA ASN A 234 -27.54 -28.06 -12.87
C ASN A 234 -26.32 -28.32 -11.97
N ILE A 235 -25.44 -29.24 -12.36
CA ILE A 235 -24.27 -29.67 -11.60
C ILE A 235 -23.26 -28.52 -11.41
N GLY A 236 -23.10 -27.64 -12.38
CA GLY A 236 -22.24 -26.44 -12.26
C GLY A 236 -22.73 -25.52 -11.15
N ASN A 237 -24.02 -25.20 -11.14
CA ASN A 237 -24.64 -24.36 -10.10
C ASN A 237 -24.62 -25.01 -8.71
N LYS A 238 -24.70 -26.35 -8.65
CA LYS A 238 -24.57 -27.12 -7.38
C LYS A 238 -23.23 -26.91 -6.70
N TYR A 239 -22.14 -26.86 -7.48
CA TYR A 239 -20.76 -26.79 -6.97
C TYR A 239 -20.11 -25.41 -7.10
N GLU A 240 -20.76 -24.43 -7.73
CA GLU A 240 -20.22 -23.08 -7.97
C GLU A 240 -19.65 -22.43 -6.71
N TRP A 241 -20.31 -22.59 -5.57
CA TRP A 241 -19.86 -22.00 -4.30
C TRP A 241 -18.46 -22.44 -3.87
N LEU A 242 -18.00 -23.65 -4.25
CA LEU A 242 -16.66 -24.17 -3.99
C LEU A 242 -15.56 -23.43 -4.76
N PHE A 243 -15.91 -22.74 -5.86
CA PHE A 243 -14.97 -22.15 -6.79
C PHE A 243 -15.08 -20.64 -6.92
N ARG A 244 -16.03 -20.00 -6.23
CA ARG A 244 -16.18 -18.53 -6.24
C ARG A 244 -14.98 -17.80 -5.65
N LYS A 245 -14.37 -18.35 -4.58
CA LYS A 245 -13.24 -17.75 -3.84
C LYS A 245 -12.27 -18.85 -3.40
N TYR A 246 -11.00 -18.47 -3.23
CA TYR A 246 -10.01 -19.37 -2.64
C TYR A 246 -10.40 -19.79 -1.23
N TRP A 247 -10.77 -18.84 -0.40
CA TRP A 247 -11.20 -19.06 0.97
C TRP A 247 -12.73 -19.10 1.03
N ILE A 248 -13.26 -20.21 1.50
CA ILE A 248 -14.70 -20.43 1.67
C ILE A 248 -14.99 -20.92 3.10
N ASP A 249 -16.15 -20.54 3.62
CA ASP A 249 -16.65 -21.10 4.88
C ASP A 249 -17.31 -22.46 4.62
N GLU A 250 -16.96 -23.45 5.41
CA GLU A 250 -17.43 -24.82 5.30
C GLU A 250 -18.68 -25.07 6.14
N LEU A 251 -19.33 -26.22 5.91
CA LEU A 251 -20.41 -26.72 6.77
C LEU A 251 -19.82 -27.18 8.13
N GLU A 252 -20.59 -26.98 9.20
CA GLU A 252 -20.11 -27.23 10.57
C GLU A 252 -19.83 -28.68 10.87
N ASP A 253 -20.69 -29.60 10.38
CA ASP A 253 -20.59 -31.02 10.67
C ASP A 253 -19.28 -31.68 10.25
N GLU A 254 -18.43 -30.95 9.50
CA GLU A 254 -17.16 -31.43 8.95
C GLU A 254 -15.94 -31.08 9.84
N PHE A 255 -16.09 -30.16 10.83
CA PHE A 255 -14.97 -29.68 11.68
C PHE A 255 -15.41 -29.38 13.13
N ALA A 256 -15.68 -30.41 13.89
CA ALA A 256 -16.15 -30.34 15.28
C ALA A 256 -15.06 -30.11 16.34
N GLY A 257 -13.98 -29.38 16.05
CA GLY A 257 -12.90 -29.08 17.00
C GLY A 257 -12.81 -27.61 17.39
N ASP A 258 -12.38 -27.31 18.61
CA ASP A 258 -12.23 -25.93 19.12
C ASP A 258 -11.00 -25.20 18.47
N GLU A 259 -9.99 -25.91 18.06
CA GLU A 259 -8.81 -25.37 17.36
C GLU A 259 -8.91 -25.57 15.85
N MET A 260 -8.53 -24.51 15.08
CA MET A 260 -8.58 -24.56 13.63
C MET A 260 -7.30 -25.17 13.09
N ASP A 261 -7.34 -26.45 12.67
CA ASP A 261 -6.27 -27.04 11.87
C ASP A 261 -6.40 -26.60 10.39
N PHE A 262 -5.61 -25.62 10.02
CA PHE A 262 -5.60 -25.08 8.66
C PHE A 262 -5.19 -26.13 7.61
N ARG A 263 -4.29 -27.06 7.93
CA ARG A 263 -3.83 -28.11 7.00
C ARG A 263 -4.92 -29.13 6.73
N ALA A 264 -5.56 -29.63 7.79
CA ALA A 264 -6.68 -30.57 7.64
C ALA A 264 -7.84 -29.93 6.87
N ARG A 265 -8.10 -28.66 7.10
CA ARG A 265 -9.10 -27.89 6.38
C ARG A 265 -8.81 -27.77 4.90
N ASP A 266 -7.58 -27.39 4.53
CA ASP A 266 -7.18 -27.24 3.12
C ASP A 266 -7.23 -28.60 2.39
N GLN A 267 -6.83 -29.68 3.04
CA GLN A 267 -6.96 -31.03 2.49
C GLN A 267 -8.43 -31.43 2.28
N HIS A 268 -9.31 -31.07 3.20
CA HIS A 268 -10.74 -31.35 3.06
C HIS A 268 -11.35 -30.56 1.90
N LEU A 269 -11.06 -29.24 1.82
CA LEU A 269 -11.49 -28.42 0.70
C LEU A 269 -10.97 -28.94 -0.65
N LYS A 270 -9.70 -29.36 -0.70
CA LYS A 270 -9.15 -30.02 -1.89
C LYS A 270 -9.97 -31.23 -2.27
N LYS A 271 -10.30 -32.14 -1.32
CA LYS A 271 -11.12 -33.33 -1.60
C LYS A 271 -12.50 -32.97 -2.15
N LEU A 272 -13.19 -31.98 -1.55
CA LEU A 272 -14.51 -31.55 -2.01
C LEU A 272 -14.44 -30.97 -3.42
N ARG A 273 -13.45 -30.14 -3.71
CA ARG A 273 -13.23 -29.52 -5.03
C ARG A 273 -12.88 -30.56 -6.10
N VAL A 274 -12.02 -31.53 -5.77
CA VAL A 274 -11.67 -32.61 -6.67
C VAL A 274 -12.87 -33.51 -6.99
N LEU A 275 -13.69 -33.85 -5.97
CA LEU A 275 -14.94 -34.59 -6.19
C LEU A 275 -15.91 -33.80 -7.07
N ALA A 276 -16.11 -32.52 -6.82
CA ALA A 276 -16.97 -31.65 -7.60
C ALA A 276 -16.52 -31.58 -9.08
N LEU A 277 -15.21 -31.41 -9.32
CA LEU A 277 -14.65 -31.39 -10.67
C LEU A 277 -14.80 -32.75 -11.38
N ARG A 278 -14.65 -33.88 -10.67
CA ARG A 278 -14.91 -35.22 -11.23
C ARG A 278 -16.34 -35.40 -11.66
N ASP A 279 -17.29 -35.00 -10.80
CA ASP A 279 -18.72 -35.07 -11.11
C ASP A 279 -19.06 -34.24 -12.37
N ILE A 280 -18.53 -33.01 -12.45
CA ILE A 280 -18.72 -32.11 -13.60
C ILE A 280 -18.09 -32.70 -14.86
N MET A 281 -16.87 -33.22 -14.74
CA MET A 281 -16.19 -33.87 -15.88
C MET A 281 -16.98 -35.08 -16.39
N GLN A 282 -17.53 -35.89 -15.48
CA GLN A 282 -18.33 -37.05 -15.86
C GLN A 282 -19.63 -36.70 -16.59
N GLU A 283 -20.33 -35.63 -16.16
CA GLU A 283 -21.63 -35.22 -16.68
C GLU A 283 -21.50 -34.33 -17.91
N ARG A 284 -20.55 -33.37 -17.92
CA ARG A 284 -20.46 -32.30 -18.93
C ARG A 284 -19.09 -32.14 -19.59
N GLY A 285 -18.12 -32.96 -19.20
CA GLY A 285 -16.76 -32.90 -19.74
C GLY A 285 -16.04 -31.60 -19.49
N ILE A 286 -14.98 -31.35 -20.26
CA ILE A 286 -14.16 -30.13 -20.15
C ILE A 286 -14.98 -28.86 -20.29
N SER A 287 -15.98 -28.86 -21.19
CA SER A 287 -16.85 -27.69 -21.42
C SER A 287 -17.58 -27.26 -20.14
N GLY A 288 -18.08 -28.22 -19.36
CA GLY A 288 -18.75 -27.92 -18.06
C GLY A 288 -17.80 -27.30 -17.03
N VAL A 289 -16.54 -27.73 -17.02
CA VAL A 289 -15.54 -27.13 -16.13
C VAL A 289 -15.15 -25.71 -16.58
N LEU A 290 -15.03 -25.47 -17.87
CA LEU A 290 -14.76 -24.13 -18.40
C LEU A 290 -15.91 -23.15 -18.08
N GLU A 291 -17.17 -23.58 -18.23
CA GLU A 291 -18.33 -22.78 -17.82
C GLU A 291 -18.31 -22.48 -16.29
N LEU A 292 -17.96 -23.46 -15.46
CA LEU A 292 -17.80 -23.25 -14.02
C LEU A 292 -16.72 -22.20 -13.73
N SER A 293 -15.60 -22.26 -14.44
CA SER A 293 -14.46 -21.36 -14.23
C SER A 293 -14.78 -19.89 -14.49
N GLU A 294 -15.76 -19.60 -15.37
CA GLU A 294 -16.20 -18.23 -15.68
C GLU A 294 -16.98 -17.58 -14.52
N LYS A 295 -17.54 -18.41 -13.62
CA LYS A 295 -18.35 -17.95 -12.47
C LYS A 295 -17.58 -17.63 -11.20
N GLY A 296 -16.27 -17.92 -11.14
CA GLY A 296 -15.47 -17.81 -9.95
C GLY A 296 -14.11 -17.13 -10.14
N LYS A 297 -13.31 -17.10 -9.07
CA LYS A 297 -11.95 -16.53 -9.06
C LYS A 297 -10.88 -17.58 -8.72
N THR A 298 -11.11 -18.84 -9.02
CA THR A 298 -10.23 -19.95 -8.67
C THR A 298 -9.74 -20.74 -9.87
N GLN A 299 -9.64 -20.10 -11.03
CA GLN A 299 -9.27 -20.70 -12.31
C GLN A 299 -7.94 -21.46 -12.22
N ARG A 300 -6.93 -20.86 -11.61
CA ARG A 300 -5.62 -21.49 -11.41
C ARG A 300 -5.71 -22.76 -10.56
N LEU A 301 -6.54 -22.74 -9.52
CA LEU A 301 -6.79 -23.90 -8.65
C LEU A 301 -7.51 -25.02 -9.43
N ILE A 302 -8.49 -24.67 -10.28
CA ILE A 302 -9.19 -25.62 -11.16
C ILE A 302 -8.19 -26.30 -12.08
N GLY A 303 -7.34 -25.55 -12.78
CA GLY A 303 -6.29 -26.11 -13.64
C GLY A 303 -5.36 -27.04 -12.89
N ALA A 304 -4.92 -26.63 -11.70
CA ALA A 304 -4.04 -27.46 -10.87
C ALA A 304 -4.67 -28.80 -10.48
N TYR A 305 -5.91 -28.80 -9.97
CA TYR A 305 -6.59 -30.05 -9.55
C TYR A 305 -6.96 -30.95 -10.73
N LEU A 306 -7.31 -30.36 -11.88
CA LEU A 306 -7.55 -31.14 -13.09
C LEU A 306 -6.29 -31.91 -13.50
N ALA A 307 -5.16 -31.24 -13.57
CA ALA A 307 -3.91 -31.85 -14.05
C ALA A 307 -3.26 -32.80 -13.04
N SER A 308 -3.37 -32.51 -11.72
CA SER A 308 -2.73 -33.34 -10.69
C SER A 308 -3.57 -34.55 -10.27
N ASP A 309 -4.92 -34.45 -10.28
CA ASP A 309 -5.76 -35.43 -9.57
C ASP A 309 -6.85 -36.08 -10.47
N ILE A 310 -7.09 -35.58 -11.71
CA ILE A 310 -8.28 -35.97 -12.48
C ILE A 310 -7.98 -36.40 -13.92
N LEU A 311 -7.18 -35.61 -14.68
CA LEU A 311 -7.00 -35.79 -16.12
C LEU A 311 -5.78 -36.64 -16.47
N THR A 312 -5.88 -37.39 -17.59
CA THR A 312 -4.71 -37.99 -18.26
C THR A 312 -3.94 -36.93 -19.06
N ASP A 313 -2.72 -37.25 -19.50
CA ASP A 313 -1.87 -36.32 -20.25
C ASP A 313 -2.53 -35.88 -21.58
N GLU A 314 -3.23 -36.78 -22.26
CA GLU A 314 -4.01 -36.48 -23.50
C GLU A 314 -5.19 -35.52 -23.19
N GLN A 315 -5.85 -35.71 -22.06
CA GLN A 315 -6.94 -34.81 -21.63
C GLN A 315 -6.42 -33.43 -21.20
N ILE A 316 -5.20 -33.37 -20.60
CA ILE A 316 -4.55 -32.09 -20.26
C ILE A 316 -4.20 -31.32 -21.55
N GLN A 317 -3.69 -32.03 -22.57
CA GLN A 317 -3.41 -31.43 -23.89
C GLN A 317 -4.71 -30.91 -24.56
N ASP A 318 -5.82 -31.64 -24.48
CA ASP A 318 -7.13 -31.19 -24.98
C ASP A 318 -7.63 -29.94 -24.20
N LEU A 319 -7.48 -29.94 -22.86
CA LEU A 319 -7.83 -28.80 -22.03
C LEU A 319 -7.04 -27.55 -22.44
N ILE A 320 -5.72 -27.66 -22.54
CA ILE A 320 -4.83 -26.55 -22.92
C ILE A 320 -5.17 -26.06 -24.34
N SER A 321 -5.35 -26.97 -25.29
CA SER A 321 -5.71 -26.62 -26.67
C SER A 321 -7.04 -25.85 -26.74
N ARG A 322 -8.06 -26.27 -26.00
CA ARG A 322 -9.35 -25.54 -25.92
C ARG A 322 -9.22 -24.17 -25.26
N CYS A 323 -8.33 -24.03 -24.28
CA CYS A 323 -8.05 -22.75 -23.63
C CYS A 323 -7.31 -21.80 -24.59
N LEU A 324 -6.37 -22.28 -25.41
CA LEU A 324 -5.64 -21.49 -26.40
C LEU A 324 -6.52 -21.04 -27.60
N CYS A 325 -7.37 -21.92 -28.12
CA CYS A 325 -8.20 -21.63 -29.31
C CYS A 325 -9.24 -20.50 -29.12
N SER A 326 -9.43 -20.01 -27.92
CA SER A 326 -10.41 -18.95 -27.63
C SER A 326 -9.74 -17.58 -27.64
N ILE A 327 -9.29 -17.17 -28.79
CA ILE A 327 -8.62 -15.88 -29.03
C ILE A 327 -9.63 -14.74 -28.87
N LYS A 328 -9.85 -14.30 -27.63
CA LYS A 328 -10.21 -12.92 -27.21
C LYS A 328 -10.35 -12.86 -25.70
N ASN A 329 -9.35 -12.28 -25.02
CA ASN A 329 -9.39 -11.75 -23.64
C ASN A 329 -10.01 -12.64 -22.55
N CYS A 330 -9.55 -13.89 -22.40
CA CYS A 330 -9.96 -14.71 -21.27
C CYS A 330 -8.80 -14.91 -20.27
N LEU A 331 -8.48 -13.87 -19.48
CA LEU A 331 -7.54 -13.96 -18.34
C LEU A 331 -7.78 -15.23 -17.48
N GLY A 332 -9.03 -15.67 -17.36
CA GLY A 332 -9.38 -16.89 -16.64
C GLY A 332 -8.85 -18.18 -17.28
N ARG A 333 -8.65 -18.22 -18.59
CA ARG A 333 -8.12 -19.43 -19.29
C ARG A 333 -6.63 -19.57 -19.15
N ASP A 334 -5.90 -18.46 -19.18
CA ASP A 334 -4.47 -18.42 -18.89
C ASP A 334 -4.19 -18.90 -17.47
N GLU A 335 -5.02 -18.52 -16.50
CA GLU A 335 -4.91 -19.01 -15.12
C GLU A 335 -5.17 -20.53 -15.02
N ILE A 336 -6.09 -21.10 -15.85
CA ILE A 336 -6.29 -22.56 -15.91
C ILE A 336 -5.06 -23.25 -16.47
N ILE A 337 -4.52 -22.76 -17.59
CA ILE A 337 -3.29 -23.28 -18.19
C ILE A 337 -2.13 -23.20 -17.21
N SER A 338 -1.93 -22.03 -16.61
CA SER A 338 -0.87 -21.84 -15.64
C SER A 338 -1.02 -22.79 -14.45
N GLY A 339 -2.23 -22.93 -13.90
CA GLY A 339 -2.50 -23.86 -12.80
C GLY A 339 -2.16 -25.31 -13.17
N ALA A 340 -2.55 -25.75 -14.36
CA ALA A 340 -2.23 -27.09 -14.86
C ALA A 340 -0.71 -27.29 -15.01
N LEU A 341 -0.02 -26.40 -15.71
CA LEU A 341 1.43 -26.49 -15.95
C LEU A 341 2.26 -26.43 -14.65
N TRP A 342 1.84 -25.63 -13.67
CA TRP A 342 2.53 -25.51 -12.38
C TRP A 342 2.34 -26.73 -11.47
N SER A 343 1.28 -27.50 -11.65
CA SER A 343 1.00 -28.70 -10.84
C SER A 343 1.68 -29.97 -11.35
N LEU A 344 2.19 -29.95 -12.58
CA LEU A 344 2.92 -31.07 -13.19
C LEU A 344 4.37 -31.10 -12.75
N ASP A 345 4.92 -32.31 -12.62
CA ASP A 345 6.39 -32.48 -12.53
C ASP A 345 7.08 -32.06 -13.84
N ASN A 346 8.39 -31.89 -13.77
CA ASN A 346 9.17 -31.36 -14.89
C ASN A 346 9.10 -32.25 -16.16
N ASP A 347 9.14 -33.56 -16.00
CA ASP A 347 9.14 -34.48 -17.14
C ASP A 347 7.80 -34.54 -17.85
N ARG A 348 6.70 -34.63 -17.10
CA ARG A 348 5.35 -34.56 -17.67
C ARG A 348 5.09 -33.24 -18.36
N ARG A 349 5.46 -32.11 -17.72
CA ARG A 349 5.31 -30.79 -18.31
C ARG A 349 6.06 -30.64 -19.61
N LYS A 350 7.31 -31.11 -19.66
CA LYS A 350 8.14 -31.11 -20.87
C LYS A 350 7.48 -31.94 -21.98
N THR A 351 7.06 -33.17 -21.68
CA THR A 351 6.40 -34.06 -22.66
C THR A 351 5.11 -33.44 -23.23
N ILE A 352 4.26 -32.85 -22.37
CA ILE A 352 3.03 -32.18 -22.78
C ILE A 352 3.34 -30.97 -23.66
N TYR A 353 4.33 -30.15 -23.28
CA TYR A 353 4.75 -28.99 -24.06
C TYR A 353 5.29 -29.40 -25.44
N GLU A 354 6.18 -30.41 -25.52
CA GLU A 354 6.75 -30.89 -26.77
C GLU A 354 5.66 -31.44 -27.71
N THR A 355 4.67 -32.13 -27.17
CA THR A 355 3.53 -32.62 -27.94
C THR A 355 2.67 -31.47 -28.48
N LEU A 356 2.36 -30.48 -27.64
CA LEU A 356 1.58 -29.32 -28.03
C LEU A 356 2.33 -28.45 -29.05
N ARG A 357 3.63 -28.23 -28.86
CA ARG A 357 4.48 -27.45 -29.76
C ARG A 357 4.45 -27.96 -31.22
N ALA A 358 4.26 -29.27 -31.40
CA ALA A 358 4.19 -29.85 -32.74
C ALA A 358 2.94 -29.46 -33.53
N VAL A 359 1.90 -28.96 -32.86
CA VAL A 359 0.59 -28.68 -33.44
C VAL A 359 0.11 -27.23 -33.29
N VAL A 360 0.72 -26.43 -32.43
CA VAL A 360 0.42 -25.01 -32.18
C VAL A 360 1.39 -24.09 -32.92
N SER A 361 1.04 -22.83 -33.09
CA SER A 361 1.95 -21.79 -33.60
C SER A 361 3.10 -21.48 -32.62
N GLU A 362 4.19 -20.88 -33.12
CA GLU A 362 5.31 -20.48 -32.26
C GLU A 362 4.88 -19.44 -31.23
N ASP A 363 3.95 -18.54 -31.55
CA ASP A 363 3.38 -17.57 -30.61
C ASP A 363 2.60 -18.25 -29.47
N GLU A 364 1.82 -19.29 -29.77
CA GLU A 364 1.11 -20.07 -28.77
C GLU A 364 2.08 -20.90 -27.92
N ALA A 365 3.13 -21.46 -28.52
CA ALA A 365 4.18 -22.17 -27.80
C ALA A 365 4.94 -21.25 -26.84
N LEU A 366 5.27 -20.04 -27.28
CA LEU A 366 5.82 -18.99 -26.42
C LEU A 366 4.87 -18.64 -25.27
N HIS A 367 3.59 -18.46 -25.55
CA HIS A 367 2.57 -18.14 -24.54
C HIS A 367 2.49 -19.24 -23.46
N LEU A 368 2.55 -20.50 -23.83
CA LEU A 368 2.59 -21.62 -22.90
C LEU A 368 3.82 -21.56 -21.97
N LEU A 369 4.99 -21.16 -22.49
CA LEU A 369 6.19 -21.01 -21.67
C LEU A 369 6.10 -19.81 -20.73
N LEU A 370 5.46 -18.71 -21.14
CA LEU A 370 5.19 -17.57 -20.26
C LEU A 370 4.25 -17.91 -19.09
N LEU A 371 3.33 -18.88 -19.31
CA LEU A 371 2.43 -19.40 -18.26
C LEU A 371 3.05 -20.53 -17.41
N SER A 372 4.19 -21.07 -17.83
CA SER A 372 4.91 -22.16 -17.14
C SER A 372 5.67 -21.67 -15.90
N PRO A 373 6.12 -22.56 -15.01
CA PRO A 373 6.99 -22.21 -13.90
C PRO A 373 8.25 -21.50 -14.37
N TYR A 374 8.64 -20.43 -13.68
CA TYR A 374 9.83 -19.65 -13.97
C TYR A 374 11.07 -20.36 -13.40
N ARG A 375 11.67 -21.25 -14.22
CA ARG A 375 12.79 -22.14 -13.83
C ARG A 375 13.67 -22.51 -15.02
N ALA A 376 14.90 -22.98 -14.76
CA ALA A 376 15.84 -23.44 -15.78
C ALA A 376 15.22 -24.48 -16.74
N THR A 377 14.45 -25.44 -16.21
CA THR A 377 13.75 -26.44 -17.04
C THR A 377 12.77 -25.85 -18.06
N THR A 378 12.20 -24.70 -17.77
CA THR A 378 11.38 -23.95 -18.74
C THR A 378 12.28 -23.18 -19.70
N TRP A 379 13.38 -22.58 -19.22
CA TRP A 379 14.30 -21.80 -20.07
C TRP A 379 15.02 -22.68 -21.10
N GLU A 380 15.32 -23.93 -20.78
CA GLU A 380 15.83 -24.93 -21.74
C GLU A 380 14.85 -25.10 -22.93
N LEU A 381 13.56 -25.00 -22.70
CA LEU A 381 12.54 -25.07 -23.76
C LEU A 381 12.44 -23.73 -24.52
N VAL A 382 12.62 -22.62 -23.84
CA VAL A 382 12.71 -21.27 -24.45
C VAL A 382 13.91 -21.19 -25.39
N ASP A 383 15.04 -21.75 -25.01
CA ASP A 383 16.28 -21.76 -25.82
C ASP A 383 16.14 -22.56 -27.12
N GLN A 384 15.10 -23.39 -27.25
CA GLN A 384 14.78 -24.13 -28.47
C GLN A 384 13.86 -23.34 -29.43
N LEU A 385 13.36 -22.18 -29.05
CA LEU A 385 12.58 -21.29 -29.89
C LEU A 385 13.48 -20.49 -30.86
N SER A 386 12.88 -19.80 -31.82
CA SER A 386 13.59 -18.84 -32.66
C SER A 386 14.19 -17.72 -31.81
N ASP A 387 15.25 -17.06 -32.30
CA ASP A 387 15.91 -15.94 -31.62
C ASP A 387 14.92 -14.82 -31.26
N MET A 388 13.96 -14.57 -32.14
CA MET A 388 12.91 -13.56 -31.92
C MET A 388 11.96 -13.97 -30.78
N ALA A 389 11.49 -15.21 -30.77
CA ALA A 389 10.58 -15.70 -29.74
C ALA A 389 11.28 -15.84 -28.39
N ARG A 390 12.57 -16.27 -28.38
CA ARG A 390 13.41 -16.31 -27.17
C ARG A 390 13.61 -14.92 -26.56
N SER A 391 13.97 -13.92 -27.38
CA SER A 391 14.12 -12.54 -26.90
C SER A 391 12.79 -12.01 -26.36
N ARG A 392 11.69 -12.31 -27.03
CA ARG A 392 10.36 -11.90 -26.62
C ARG A 392 9.92 -12.53 -25.29
N TYR A 393 10.29 -13.81 -25.05
CA TYR A 393 10.05 -14.43 -23.72
C TYR A 393 10.67 -13.63 -22.60
N TRP A 394 11.96 -13.28 -22.72
CA TRP A 394 12.68 -12.54 -21.70
C TRP A 394 12.21 -11.10 -21.56
N MET A 395 11.63 -10.52 -22.63
CA MET A 395 11.00 -9.18 -22.57
C MET A 395 9.61 -9.20 -21.90
N GLU A 396 8.86 -10.29 -21.98
CA GLU A 396 7.48 -10.38 -21.52
C GLU A 396 7.31 -11.15 -20.20
N VAL A 397 8.22 -12.08 -19.87
CA VAL A 397 8.10 -12.92 -18.67
C VAL A 397 8.08 -12.08 -17.39
N THR A 398 7.22 -12.49 -16.44
CA THR A 398 7.23 -11.95 -15.09
C THR A 398 8.19 -12.78 -14.23
N PRO A 399 9.38 -12.25 -13.90
CA PRO A 399 10.35 -12.96 -13.09
C PRO A 399 9.79 -13.25 -11.70
N ARG A 400 10.20 -14.35 -11.10
CA ARG A 400 9.83 -14.71 -9.73
C ARG A 400 11.05 -15.25 -9.03
N TYR A 401 11.15 -15.02 -7.73
CA TYR A 401 12.21 -15.61 -6.92
C TYR A 401 12.19 -17.14 -6.98
N ILE A 402 13.38 -17.74 -7.16
CA ILE A 402 13.54 -19.17 -7.29
C ILE A 402 14.15 -19.70 -5.99
N TYR A 403 13.31 -20.34 -5.18
CA TYR A 403 13.74 -20.94 -3.93
C TYR A 403 14.69 -22.13 -4.19
N ASN A 404 15.76 -22.21 -3.44
CA ASN A 404 16.73 -23.31 -3.42
C ASN A 404 17.61 -23.47 -4.68
N SER A 405 17.74 -22.47 -5.53
CA SER A 405 18.66 -22.51 -6.69
C SER A 405 19.30 -21.14 -6.96
N PRO A 406 20.43 -20.82 -6.26
CA PRO A 406 21.21 -19.61 -6.55
C PRO A 406 21.68 -19.51 -8.00
N GLU A 407 21.99 -20.65 -8.64
CA GLU A 407 22.43 -20.70 -10.02
C GLU A 407 21.32 -20.24 -10.99
N GLU A 408 20.09 -20.69 -10.78
CA GLU A 408 18.94 -20.24 -11.59
C GLU A 408 18.70 -18.74 -11.40
N ASN A 409 18.83 -18.21 -10.18
CA ASN A 409 18.72 -16.78 -9.92
C ASN A 409 19.81 -16.00 -10.68
N ASN A 410 21.05 -16.45 -10.64
CA ASN A 410 22.16 -15.81 -11.35
C ASN A 410 21.94 -15.81 -12.86
N GLU A 411 21.51 -16.95 -13.43
CA GLU A 411 21.18 -17.05 -14.85
C GLU A 411 20.04 -16.09 -15.23
N SER A 412 18.98 -16.06 -14.43
CA SER A 412 17.85 -15.16 -14.62
C SER A 412 18.28 -13.69 -14.67
N ILE A 413 19.14 -13.25 -13.74
CA ILE A 413 19.67 -11.87 -13.68
C ILE A 413 20.44 -11.57 -14.97
N CYS A 414 21.35 -12.42 -15.39
CA CYS A 414 22.14 -12.22 -16.61
C CYS A 414 21.23 -12.05 -17.82
N ARG A 415 20.26 -12.95 -18.02
CA ARG A 415 19.35 -12.91 -19.17
C ARG A 415 18.44 -11.67 -19.17
N LEU A 416 17.99 -11.23 -17.99
CA LEU A 416 17.18 -10.01 -17.88
C LEU A 416 17.99 -8.73 -18.12
N ILE A 417 19.26 -8.69 -17.71
CA ILE A 417 20.17 -7.59 -18.05
C ILE A 417 20.39 -7.51 -19.55
N GLU A 418 20.62 -8.64 -20.24
CA GLU A 418 20.82 -8.71 -21.69
C GLU A 418 19.64 -8.11 -22.47
N VAL A 419 18.41 -8.32 -22.03
CA VAL A 419 17.20 -7.74 -22.64
C VAL A 419 16.83 -6.37 -22.07
N LYS A 420 17.73 -5.75 -21.29
CA LYS A 420 17.54 -4.42 -20.69
C LYS A 420 16.36 -4.32 -19.72
N ARG A 421 16.19 -5.32 -18.89
CA ARG A 421 15.18 -5.38 -17.81
C ARG A 421 15.79 -5.58 -16.42
N PRO A 422 16.77 -4.77 -16.01
CA PRO A 422 17.46 -4.96 -14.73
C PRO A 422 16.53 -4.71 -13.52
N MET A 423 15.53 -3.86 -13.67
CA MET A 423 14.55 -3.60 -12.60
C MET A 423 13.73 -4.85 -12.27
N ALA A 424 13.27 -5.56 -13.31
CA ALA A 424 12.53 -6.81 -13.14
C ALA A 424 13.39 -7.89 -12.46
N ALA A 425 14.69 -7.94 -12.80
CA ALA A 425 15.65 -8.82 -12.14
C ALA A 425 15.78 -8.48 -10.64
N PHE A 426 15.98 -7.21 -10.30
CA PHE A 426 16.17 -6.77 -8.91
C PHE A 426 14.94 -7.03 -8.06
N GLU A 427 13.75 -6.67 -8.53
CA GLU A 427 12.48 -6.93 -7.81
C GLU A 427 12.23 -8.41 -7.53
N SER A 428 12.68 -9.30 -8.43
CA SER A 428 12.49 -10.73 -8.23
C SER A 428 13.35 -11.33 -7.11
N LEU A 429 14.31 -10.57 -6.58
CA LEU A 429 15.31 -11.06 -5.62
C LEU A 429 14.97 -10.82 -4.15
N ASP A 430 13.91 -10.10 -3.81
CA ASP A 430 13.47 -9.65 -2.46
C ASP A 430 14.24 -10.21 -1.25
N PHE A 431 14.34 -11.52 -1.12
CA PHE A 431 14.99 -12.21 0.01
C PHE A 431 16.31 -12.90 -0.35
N ALA A 432 16.74 -12.89 -1.61
CA ALA A 432 17.88 -13.65 -2.12
C ALA A 432 19.13 -12.79 -2.36
N LEU A 433 19.11 -11.53 -2.03
CA LEU A 433 20.23 -10.61 -2.31
C LEU A 433 21.56 -11.10 -1.73
N GLU A 434 21.56 -11.75 -0.55
CA GLU A 434 22.77 -12.29 0.08
C GLU A 434 23.34 -13.53 -0.64
N GLU A 435 22.55 -14.20 -1.46
CA GLU A 435 22.95 -15.38 -2.23
C GLU A 435 23.59 -15.03 -3.58
N ILE A 436 23.50 -13.77 -4.00
CA ILE A 436 23.99 -13.29 -5.29
C ILE A 436 25.48 -12.94 -5.18
N PRO A 437 26.34 -13.38 -6.12
CA PRO A 437 27.73 -12.94 -6.19
C PRO A 437 27.83 -11.41 -6.25
N SER A 438 28.71 -10.83 -5.45
CA SER A 438 28.84 -9.37 -5.35
C SER A 438 29.16 -8.70 -6.69
N SER A 439 29.93 -9.35 -7.56
CA SER A 439 30.22 -8.88 -8.92
C SER A 439 28.97 -8.80 -9.80
N LEU A 440 28.08 -9.81 -9.70
CA LEU A 440 26.82 -9.83 -10.44
C LEU A 440 25.82 -8.81 -9.86
N LEU A 441 25.78 -8.67 -8.54
CA LEU A 441 24.94 -7.65 -7.87
C LEU A 441 25.40 -6.24 -8.26
N ALA A 442 26.71 -5.98 -8.32
CA ALA A 442 27.25 -4.72 -8.79
C ALA A 442 26.90 -4.45 -10.27
N GLN A 443 27.00 -5.47 -11.13
CA GLN A 443 26.58 -5.38 -12.52
C GLN A 443 25.10 -5.08 -12.67
N LEU A 444 24.26 -5.70 -11.86
CA LEU A 444 22.80 -5.45 -11.83
C LEU A 444 22.48 -4.00 -11.43
N LEU A 445 23.09 -3.52 -10.33
CA LEU A 445 22.93 -2.13 -9.89
C LEU A 445 23.45 -1.13 -10.92
N SER A 446 24.59 -1.41 -11.56
CA SER A 446 25.11 -0.57 -12.65
C SER A 446 24.14 -0.52 -13.83
N ALA A 447 23.58 -1.67 -14.25
CA ALA A 447 22.59 -1.73 -15.31
C ALA A 447 21.28 -0.99 -14.94
N MET A 448 20.88 -0.98 -13.67
CA MET A 448 19.72 -0.20 -13.19
C MET A 448 19.98 1.31 -13.17
N ALA A 449 21.21 1.73 -12.92
CA ALA A 449 21.61 3.14 -12.95
C ALA A 449 21.69 3.70 -14.38
N ASP A 450 21.93 2.85 -15.37
CA ASP A 450 21.91 3.23 -16.78
C ASP A 450 20.46 3.49 -17.25
N LYS A 451 20.19 4.73 -17.67
CA LYS A 451 18.85 5.16 -18.14
C LYS A 451 18.44 4.57 -19.49
N SER A 452 19.28 3.77 -20.13
CA SER A 452 19.03 3.13 -21.45
C SER A 452 18.15 1.89 -21.38
N TRP A 453 17.77 1.42 -20.19
CA TRP A 453 16.92 0.24 -20.01
C TRP A 453 15.45 0.50 -20.42
N ASN A 454 14.76 -0.55 -20.87
CA ASN A 454 13.35 -0.49 -21.18
C ASN A 454 12.56 -0.16 -19.90
N LYS A 455 11.75 0.90 -19.95
CA LYS A 455 10.88 1.29 -18.84
C LYS A 455 9.80 0.23 -18.66
N ASP A 456 10.09 -0.76 -17.85
CA ASP A 456 9.05 -1.57 -17.22
C ASP A 456 8.28 -0.65 -16.25
N ARG A 457 7.11 -0.21 -16.67
CA ARG A 457 6.33 0.87 -16.01
C ARG A 457 5.83 0.53 -14.61
N GLU A 458 5.96 -0.72 -14.17
CA GLU A 458 5.33 -1.26 -12.97
C GLU A 458 6.29 -1.49 -11.80
N HIS A 459 7.61 -1.39 -12.01
CA HIS A 459 8.59 -1.68 -10.97
C HIS A 459 8.87 -0.45 -10.08
N ARG A 460 8.73 -0.62 -8.77
CA ARG A 460 9.09 0.39 -7.77
C ARG A 460 10.37 -0.03 -7.07
N LEU A 461 11.41 0.81 -7.17
CA LEU A 461 12.60 0.68 -6.34
C LEU A 461 12.22 0.91 -4.87
N ASP A 462 12.34 -0.14 -4.06
CA ASP A 462 12.28 -0.01 -2.61
C ASP A 462 13.66 0.43 -2.09
N SER A 463 13.70 1.60 -1.45
CA SER A 463 14.92 2.15 -0.88
C SER A 463 15.57 1.24 0.18
N TYR A 464 14.79 0.41 0.85
CA TYR A 464 15.30 -0.58 1.81
C TYR A 464 16.13 -1.65 1.11
N HIS A 465 15.60 -2.28 0.06
CA HIS A 465 16.30 -3.32 -0.69
C HIS A 465 17.56 -2.79 -1.39
N VAL A 466 17.52 -1.55 -1.90
CA VAL A 466 18.71 -0.90 -2.48
C VAL A 466 19.79 -0.72 -1.41
N ARG A 467 19.45 -0.19 -0.24
CA ARG A 467 20.43 -0.03 0.85
C ARG A 467 20.99 -1.36 1.33
N HIS A 468 20.16 -2.40 1.41
CA HIS A 468 20.61 -3.74 1.78
C HIS A 468 21.61 -4.29 0.73
N ALA A 469 21.35 -4.09 -0.57
CA ALA A 469 22.30 -4.45 -1.61
C ALA A 469 23.66 -3.74 -1.43
N PHE A 470 23.67 -2.46 -1.09
CA PHE A 470 24.91 -1.72 -0.81
C PHE A 470 25.62 -2.18 0.46
N GLN A 471 24.91 -2.61 1.50
CA GLN A 471 25.52 -3.23 2.69
C GLN A 471 26.25 -4.54 2.33
N ILE A 472 25.70 -5.33 1.41
CA ILE A 472 26.33 -6.55 0.89
C ILE A 472 27.61 -6.20 0.12
N LEU A 473 27.51 -5.21 -0.80
CA LEU A 473 28.67 -4.77 -1.60
C LEU A 473 29.78 -4.19 -0.73
N ASP A 474 29.45 -3.46 0.32
CA ASP A 474 30.46 -2.88 1.24
C ASP A 474 31.32 -3.96 1.90
N ARG A 475 30.71 -5.08 2.29
CA ARG A 475 31.39 -6.23 2.91
C ARG A 475 32.22 -7.07 1.92
N SER A 476 31.98 -6.92 0.62
CA SER A 476 32.66 -7.72 -0.40
C SER A 476 34.12 -7.29 -0.57
N ALA A 477 35.00 -8.28 -0.68
CA ALA A 477 36.41 -8.08 -1.05
C ALA A 477 36.66 -8.11 -2.57
N ASP A 478 35.66 -8.53 -3.36
CA ASP A 478 35.80 -8.76 -4.80
C ASP A 478 35.72 -7.45 -5.61
N LEU A 479 35.23 -6.39 -4.99
CA LEU A 479 35.06 -5.08 -5.64
C LEU A 479 36.10 -4.09 -5.10
N THR A 480 36.63 -3.29 -6.01
CA THR A 480 37.54 -2.18 -5.68
C THR A 480 36.80 -1.04 -4.99
N LEU A 481 37.55 -0.18 -4.29
CA LEU A 481 36.97 1.02 -3.68
C LEU A 481 36.33 1.95 -4.73
N GLU A 482 36.94 2.04 -5.91
CA GLU A 482 36.46 2.86 -7.03
C GLU A 482 35.09 2.35 -7.53
N GLU A 483 34.97 1.06 -7.84
CA GLU A 483 33.70 0.46 -8.28
C GLU A 483 32.55 0.65 -7.26
N LYS A 484 32.85 0.49 -5.97
CA LYS A 484 31.87 0.75 -4.90
C LYS A 484 31.48 2.22 -4.83
N ALA A 485 32.45 3.13 -4.95
CA ALA A 485 32.23 4.56 -4.91
C ALA A 485 31.41 5.06 -6.11
N GLU A 486 31.69 4.56 -7.31
CA GLU A 486 30.91 4.88 -8.51
C GLU A 486 29.44 4.47 -8.38
N LEU A 487 29.19 3.27 -7.85
CA LEU A 487 27.83 2.80 -7.57
C LEU A 487 27.15 3.67 -6.51
N GLU A 488 27.81 3.97 -5.38
CA GLU A 488 27.25 4.85 -4.35
C GLU A 488 26.92 6.24 -4.92
N PHE A 489 27.76 6.77 -5.77
CA PHE A 489 27.48 8.02 -6.45
C PHE A 489 26.28 7.92 -7.40
N ALA A 490 26.14 6.81 -8.14
CA ALA A 490 24.98 6.58 -9.02
C ALA A 490 23.65 6.56 -8.25
N TYR A 491 23.66 6.07 -7.00
CA TYR A 491 22.49 5.96 -6.12
C TYR A 491 22.43 7.01 -5.01
N LEU A 492 23.17 8.08 -5.13
CA LEU A 492 23.30 9.12 -4.11
C LEU A 492 21.94 9.64 -3.60
N GLU A 493 20.96 9.80 -4.48
CA GLU A 493 19.62 10.30 -4.13
C GLU A 493 18.83 9.34 -3.22
N ILE A 494 19.12 8.03 -3.28
CA ILE A 494 18.48 6.99 -2.47
C ILE A 494 19.26 6.77 -1.17
N LEU A 495 20.60 6.81 -1.25
CA LEU A 495 21.47 6.52 -0.11
C LEU A 495 21.62 7.70 0.85
N ALA A 496 21.74 8.91 0.31
CA ALA A 496 21.98 10.14 1.07
C ALA A 496 20.68 10.90 1.38
N LEU A 497 19.75 10.32 2.15
CA LEU A 497 18.53 11.01 2.57
C LEU A 497 18.79 11.95 3.76
N PRO A 498 18.15 13.13 3.81
CA PRO A 498 18.40 14.15 4.84
C PRO A 498 17.82 13.81 6.21
N TYR A 499 16.95 12.81 6.36
CA TYR A 499 16.28 12.46 7.60
C TYR A 499 17.05 11.42 8.43
N LYS A 500 17.32 11.74 9.70
CA LYS A 500 18.26 11.06 10.59
C LYS A 500 17.82 9.72 11.19
N GLU A 501 16.62 9.22 10.93
CA GLU A 501 16.08 8.05 11.66
C GLU A 501 16.34 6.68 11.01
N ASP A 502 16.70 6.62 9.71
CA ASP A 502 16.96 5.35 8.98
C ASP A 502 18.38 5.33 8.37
N ARG A 503 19.43 5.44 9.21
CA ARG A 503 20.81 5.54 8.72
C ARG A 503 21.60 4.24 8.78
N ASP A 504 21.03 3.14 8.37
CA ASP A 504 21.79 1.89 8.38
C ASP A 504 22.89 1.84 7.31
N TYR A 505 22.76 2.56 6.19
CA TYR A 505 23.79 2.67 5.17
C TYR A 505 23.75 4.05 4.49
N GLN A 506 24.93 4.66 4.31
CA GLN A 506 25.10 5.90 3.56
C GLN A 506 26.03 5.69 2.35
N ILE A 507 27.13 6.42 2.27
CA ILE A 507 28.06 6.40 1.15
C ILE A 507 29.52 6.21 1.62
N PRO A 508 29.82 5.19 2.48
CA PRO A 508 31.12 5.08 3.11
C PRO A 508 32.28 4.88 2.13
N ASN A 509 32.05 4.24 0.99
CA ASN A 509 33.09 4.00 0.01
C ASN A 509 33.33 5.24 -0.83
N LEU A 510 32.30 5.97 -1.20
CA LEU A 510 32.43 7.26 -1.89
C LEU A 510 33.16 8.29 -1.02
N GLU A 511 32.86 8.35 0.29
CA GLU A 511 33.58 9.21 1.24
C GLU A 511 35.08 8.85 1.33
N ARG A 512 35.42 7.55 1.44
CA ARG A 512 36.82 7.08 1.42
C ARG A 512 37.51 7.33 0.10
N TYR A 513 36.78 7.31 -1.00
CA TYR A 513 37.30 7.61 -2.32
C TYR A 513 37.57 9.11 -2.47
N ILE A 514 36.67 9.97 -2.02
CA ILE A 514 36.83 11.43 -2.00
C ILE A 514 37.97 11.86 -1.07
N GLU A 515 38.18 11.18 0.06
CA GLU A 515 39.35 11.41 0.93
C GLU A 515 40.69 11.26 0.15
N LYS A 516 40.77 10.30 -0.76
CA LYS A 516 41.96 10.06 -1.61
C LYS A 516 41.98 10.98 -2.84
N HIS A 517 40.84 11.45 -3.29
CA HIS A 517 40.60 12.19 -4.52
C HIS A 517 39.85 13.49 -4.23
N PRO A 518 40.52 14.50 -3.62
CA PRO A 518 39.90 15.79 -3.27
C PRO A 518 39.29 16.54 -4.46
N GLU A 519 39.78 16.27 -5.70
CA GLU A 519 39.23 16.80 -6.94
C GLU A 519 37.73 16.48 -7.14
N LEU A 520 37.20 15.40 -6.57
CA LEU A 520 35.78 15.07 -6.66
C LEU A 520 34.91 15.99 -5.80
N PHE A 521 35.43 16.45 -4.65
CA PHE A 521 34.75 17.48 -3.87
C PHE A 521 34.68 18.78 -4.64
N VAL A 522 35.81 19.18 -5.26
CA VAL A 522 35.90 20.37 -6.10
C VAL A 522 34.93 20.27 -7.30
N GLN A 523 34.87 19.11 -7.94
CA GLN A 523 33.93 18.86 -9.03
C GLN A 523 32.47 19.04 -8.59
N ALA A 524 32.11 18.57 -7.40
CA ALA A 524 30.77 18.80 -6.84
C ALA A 524 30.48 20.29 -6.63
N VAL A 525 31.45 21.05 -6.13
CA VAL A 525 31.32 22.50 -5.98
C VAL A 525 31.17 23.20 -7.36
N VAL A 526 31.94 22.77 -8.37
CA VAL A 526 31.83 23.31 -9.73
C VAL A 526 30.44 23.03 -10.33
N TRP A 527 29.89 21.85 -10.12
CA TRP A 527 28.55 21.52 -10.61
C TRP A 527 27.46 22.30 -9.90
N ALA A 528 27.61 22.49 -8.57
CA ALA A 528 26.60 23.14 -7.74
C ALA A 528 26.55 24.65 -7.89
N TYR A 529 27.71 25.29 -8.10
CA TYR A 529 27.84 26.75 -8.04
C TYR A 529 28.54 27.30 -9.26
N LYS A 530 28.12 28.50 -9.68
CA LYS A 530 28.77 29.26 -10.77
C LYS A 530 30.06 29.89 -10.29
N ARG A 531 30.93 30.25 -11.24
CA ARG A 531 32.15 31.05 -10.99
C ARG A 531 31.78 32.44 -10.51
N ASP A 532 32.64 33.00 -9.67
CA ASP A 532 32.56 34.40 -9.22
C ASP A 532 33.28 35.37 -10.17
N ASP A 533 34.14 34.83 -11.05
CA ASP A 533 34.87 35.57 -12.08
C ASP A 533 34.22 35.42 -13.48
N LEU A 534 34.78 36.08 -14.48
CA LEU A 534 34.34 36.01 -15.88
C LEU A 534 34.98 34.85 -16.67
N GLY A 535 35.67 33.92 -15.99
CA GLY A 535 36.34 32.77 -16.62
C GLY A 535 35.33 31.69 -17.08
N GLU A 536 35.83 30.77 -17.89
CA GLU A 536 35.09 29.59 -18.32
C GLU A 536 35.61 28.35 -17.61
N ASP A 537 34.69 27.43 -17.29
CA ASP A 537 35.05 26.14 -16.70
C ASP A 537 35.75 25.25 -17.75
N PRO A 538 36.71 24.42 -17.35
CA PRO A 538 37.26 23.36 -18.18
C PRO A 538 36.15 22.51 -18.81
N SER A 539 36.39 22.02 -20.03
CA SER A 539 35.36 21.31 -20.81
C SER A 539 34.86 20.03 -20.16
N ASP A 540 35.67 19.39 -19.33
CA ASP A 540 35.39 18.16 -18.56
C ASP A 540 34.60 18.40 -17.27
N LEU A 541 34.67 19.60 -16.70
CA LEU A 541 33.96 20.00 -15.49
C LEU A 541 32.67 20.80 -15.78
N ARG A 542 32.55 21.33 -17.01
CA ARG A 542 31.42 22.19 -17.39
C ARG A 542 30.09 21.40 -17.41
N VAL A 543 29.08 21.91 -16.71
CA VAL A 543 27.71 21.41 -16.82
C VAL A 543 27.16 21.78 -18.20
N LYS A 544 26.89 20.79 -19.04
CA LYS A 544 26.30 20.97 -20.38
C LYS A 544 24.81 21.27 -20.28
N ASP A 545 24.27 21.95 -21.30
CA ASP A 545 22.82 22.16 -21.41
C ASP A 545 22.07 20.82 -21.38
N GLY A 546 21.01 20.74 -20.60
CA GLY A 546 20.25 19.51 -20.35
C GLY A 546 20.83 18.60 -19.26
N CYS A 547 21.92 19.01 -18.62
CA CYS A 547 22.55 18.27 -17.51
C CYS A 547 22.45 19.02 -16.17
N GLU A 548 21.43 19.88 -16.01
CA GLU A 548 21.18 20.65 -14.77
C GLU A 548 21.00 19.77 -13.53
N TYR A 549 20.63 18.50 -13.70
CA TYR A 549 20.58 17.52 -12.62
C TYR A 549 21.94 17.31 -11.94
N LEU A 550 23.07 17.58 -12.62
CA LEU A 550 24.41 17.51 -12.02
C LEU A 550 24.59 18.56 -10.93
N ALA A 551 23.97 19.74 -11.08
CA ALA A 551 24.00 20.77 -10.03
C ALA A 551 23.34 20.28 -8.76
N GLN A 552 22.16 19.65 -8.86
CA GLN A 552 21.46 19.06 -7.71
C GLN A 552 22.27 17.92 -7.09
N ARG A 553 22.91 17.08 -7.91
CA ARG A 553 23.80 16.02 -7.43
C ARG A 553 25.04 16.57 -6.73
N GLY A 554 25.64 17.65 -7.23
CA GLY A 554 26.75 18.33 -6.58
C GLY A 554 26.38 18.83 -5.19
N VAL A 555 25.26 19.54 -5.07
CA VAL A 555 24.72 19.98 -3.77
C VAL A 555 24.49 18.78 -2.84
N ARG A 556 23.82 17.76 -3.34
CA ARG A 556 23.51 16.56 -2.54
C ARG A 556 24.78 15.85 -2.05
N LEU A 557 25.81 15.76 -2.89
CA LEU A 557 27.09 15.16 -2.50
C LEU A 557 27.77 15.96 -1.40
N ILE A 558 27.86 17.28 -1.52
CA ILE A 558 28.44 18.18 -0.51
C ILE A 558 27.68 18.03 0.84
N GLU A 559 26.36 17.97 0.77
CA GLU A 559 25.53 17.77 1.95
C GLU A 559 25.70 16.37 2.58
N ALA A 560 25.92 15.33 1.76
CA ALA A 560 26.01 13.94 2.22
C ALA A 560 27.36 13.60 2.85
N ILE A 561 28.47 14.12 2.33
CA ILE A 561 29.81 13.82 2.83
C ILE A 561 29.93 14.28 4.28
N GLY A 562 30.33 13.36 5.15
CA GLY A 562 30.53 13.64 6.59
C GLY A 562 31.87 13.13 7.15
N ARG A 563 32.56 12.27 6.40
CA ARG A 563 33.82 11.68 6.81
C ARG A 563 34.97 12.70 6.68
N ILE A 564 35.60 13.01 7.81
CA ILE A 564 36.74 13.94 7.85
C ILE A 564 38.02 13.23 7.35
N PRO A 565 38.74 13.79 6.36
CA PRO A 565 39.97 13.22 5.85
C PRO A 565 41.02 13.01 6.95
N GLY A 566 41.63 11.84 6.97
CA GLY A 566 42.64 11.47 7.98
C GLY A 566 42.08 10.99 9.31
N GLN A 567 40.76 10.94 9.51
CA GLN A 567 40.17 10.56 10.81
C GLN A 567 40.58 9.17 11.33
N ASP A 568 40.98 8.25 10.46
CA ASP A 568 41.42 6.89 10.81
C ASP A 568 42.95 6.81 11.02
N ARG A 569 43.68 7.92 10.97
CA ARG A 569 45.11 7.93 11.23
C ARG A 569 45.38 7.71 12.73
N ALA A 570 46.56 7.11 13.01
CA ALA A 570 46.87 6.64 14.35
C ALA A 570 47.15 7.78 15.35
N THR A 571 47.69 8.89 14.87
CA THR A 571 48.07 10.03 15.74
C THR A 571 47.34 11.31 15.35
N LYS A 572 47.15 12.21 16.31
CA LYS A 572 46.52 13.53 16.07
C LYS A 572 47.29 14.37 15.05
N GLU A 573 48.60 14.28 15.06
CA GLU A 573 49.51 14.95 14.11
C GLU A 573 49.24 14.45 12.69
N GLU A 574 49.20 13.12 12.50
CA GLU A 574 48.91 12.51 11.18
C GLU A 574 47.50 12.87 10.69
N GLN A 575 46.53 12.93 11.61
CA GLN A 575 45.16 13.35 11.27
C GLN A 575 45.11 14.80 10.78
N ARG A 576 45.80 15.70 11.52
CA ARG A 576 45.92 17.11 11.18
C ARG A 576 46.62 17.31 9.83
N GLU A 577 47.78 16.66 9.61
CA GLU A 577 48.56 16.77 8.37
C GLU A 577 47.74 16.30 7.17
N ALA A 578 47.07 15.15 7.27
CA ALA A 578 46.22 14.62 6.21
C ALA A 578 45.07 15.58 5.88
N LEU A 579 44.37 16.10 6.89
CA LEU A 579 43.30 17.05 6.71
C LEU A 579 43.82 18.39 6.10
N ALA A 580 44.93 18.93 6.63
CA ALA A 580 45.52 20.17 6.14
C ALA A 580 45.93 20.07 4.66
N GLU A 581 46.55 18.94 4.25
CA GLU A 581 46.93 18.70 2.85
C GLU A 581 45.67 18.59 1.97
N TRP A 582 44.63 17.85 2.41
CA TRP A 582 43.39 17.71 1.65
C TRP A 582 42.70 19.09 1.47
N VAL A 583 42.53 19.84 2.54
CA VAL A 583 41.91 21.16 2.55
C VAL A 583 42.70 22.12 1.65
N LYS A 584 44.04 22.10 1.73
CA LYS A 584 44.91 22.93 0.88
C LYS A 584 44.68 22.65 -0.61
N LYS A 585 44.58 21.37 -1.02
CA LYS A 585 44.30 20.98 -2.41
C LYS A 585 42.94 21.48 -2.86
N VAL A 586 41.89 21.26 -2.02
CA VAL A 586 40.52 21.72 -2.36
C VAL A 586 40.49 23.23 -2.54
N ARG A 587 41.05 24.00 -1.58
CA ARG A 587 41.06 25.48 -1.67
C ARG A 587 41.81 25.99 -2.90
N GLN A 588 43.00 25.46 -3.15
CA GLN A 588 43.78 25.82 -4.33
C GLN A 588 43.00 25.60 -5.63
N SER A 589 42.40 24.40 -5.76
CA SER A 589 41.62 24.08 -6.98
C SER A 589 40.34 24.93 -7.08
N CYS A 590 39.65 25.21 -5.98
CA CYS A 590 38.49 26.11 -5.99
C CYS A 590 38.87 27.53 -6.39
N THR A 591 40.04 28.06 -5.94
CA THR A 591 40.55 29.37 -6.33
C THR A 591 40.91 29.42 -7.83
N GLU A 592 41.62 28.40 -8.35
CA GLU A 592 41.97 28.27 -9.76
C GLU A 592 40.72 28.21 -10.65
N LEU A 593 39.62 27.66 -10.14
CA LEU A 593 38.35 27.54 -10.84
C LEU A 593 37.35 28.69 -10.54
N GLY A 594 37.82 29.80 -9.92
CA GLY A 594 37.05 31.02 -9.65
C GLY A 594 35.87 30.78 -8.67
N ARG A 595 36.08 29.95 -7.66
CA ARG A 595 35.09 29.59 -6.64
C ARG A 595 35.68 29.62 -5.24
N GLU A 596 36.56 30.59 -4.96
CA GLU A 596 37.27 30.71 -3.68
C GLU A 596 36.27 30.86 -2.51
N GLU A 597 35.37 31.85 -2.60
CA GLU A 597 34.45 32.17 -1.52
C GLU A 597 33.47 31.03 -1.27
N ILE A 598 32.79 30.52 -2.31
CA ILE A 598 31.79 29.45 -2.17
C ILE A 598 32.44 28.10 -1.81
N GLY A 599 33.66 27.85 -2.33
CA GLY A 599 34.44 26.67 -1.95
C GLY A 599 34.78 26.66 -0.46
N ASP A 600 35.18 27.80 0.10
CA ASP A 600 35.42 27.94 1.54
C ASP A 600 34.13 27.80 2.36
N ILE A 601 32.97 28.28 1.90
CA ILE A 601 31.68 28.06 2.55
C ILE A 601 31.35 26.57 2.57
N CYS A 602 31.45 25.88 1.42
CA CYS A 602 31.19 24.42 1.35
C CYS A 602 32.16 23.63 2.25
N LEU A 603 33.43 24.03 2.30
CA LEU A 603 34.42 23.47 3.24
C LEU A 603 34.01 23.67 4.68
N GLY A 604 33.55 24.85 5.05
CA GLY A 604 33.07 25.16 6.39
C GLY A 604 31.88 24.31 6.79
N GLU A 605 30.88 24.16 5.91
CA GLU A 605 29.73 23.26 6.12
C GLU A 605 30.16 21.80 6.29
N PHE A 606 31.13 21.35 5.47
CA PHE A 606 31.69 20.00 5.60
C PHE A 606 32.40 19.80 6.93
N LEU A 607 33.31 20.72 7.33
CA LEU A 607 34.05 20.65 8.59
C LEU A 607 33.13 20.77 9.83
N SER A 608 31.95 21.39 9.69
CA SER A 608 30.96 21.47 10.75
C SER A 608 30.44 20.11 11.23
N LYS A 609 30.55 19.09 10.37
CA LYS A 609 30.11 17.71 10.65
C LYS A 609 31.14 16.92 11.49
N ALA A 610 32.30 17.50 11.76
CA ALA A 610 33.33 16.87 12.59
C ALA A 610 32.81 16.49 13.97
N PRO A 611 33.21 15.34 14.51
CA PRO A 611 32.87 14.96 15.88
C PRO A 611 33.50 15.90 16.88
N LYS A 612 33.12 15.76 18.15
CA LYS A 612 33.82 16.42 19.25
C LYS A 612 35.19 15.79 19.46
N GLY A 613 36.13 16.57 19.98
CA GLY A 613 37.42 16.09 20.42
C GLY A 613 37.33 15.20 21.67
N GLU A 614 38.44 14.59 22.04
CA GLU A 614 38.55 13.76 23.26
C GLU A 614 38.25 14.56 24.54
N ASP A 615 38.45 15.86 24.50
CA ASP A 615 38.10 16.81 25.58
C ASP A 615 36.61 17.15 25.66
N GLY A 616 35.78 16.58 24.77
CA GLY A 616 34.35 16.83 24.69
C GLY A 616 33.97 18.17 24.02
N VAL A 617 34.94 18.95 23.56
CA VAL A 617 34.76 20.25 22.89
C VAL A 617 34.68 20.03 21.37
N TRP A 618 33.74 20.68 20.74
CA TRP A 618 33.62 20.68 19.27
C TRP A 618 34.45 21.79 18.65
N PRO A 619 35.04 21.56 17.46
CA PRO A 619 35.21 20.31 16.72
C PRO A 619 36.40 19.49 17.24
N HIS A 620 36.63 18.30 16.63
CA HIS A 620 37.82 17.47 16.88
C HIS A 620 39.12 18.26 16.68
N GLU A 621 40.16 17.93 17.45
CA GLU A 621 41.42 18.71 17.58
C GLU A 621 42.06 19.03 16.23
N ALA A 622 42.21 18.06 15.33
CA ALA A 622 42.74 18.26 13.96
C ALA A 622 41.96 19.31 13.16
N VAL A 623 40.65 19.32 13.33
CA VAL A 623 39.77 20.28 12.60
C VAL A 623 39.91 21.69 13.21
N ARG A 624 40.04 21.81 14.53
CA ARG A 624 40.30 23.11 15.19
C ARG A 624 41.56 23.76 14.67
N ASP A 625 42.67 22.98 14.65
CA ASP A 625 43.98 23.45 14.18
C ASP A 625 43.89 23.94 12.74
N VAL A 626 43.28 23.16 11.84
CA VAL A 626 43.16 23.50 10.43
C VAL A 626 42.27 24.74 10.22
N MET A 627 41.14 24.86 10.94
CA MET A 627 40.27 26.04 10.86
C MET A 627 40.94 27.29 11.39
N GLU A 628 41.73 27.17 12.50
CA GLU A 628 42.47 28.25 13.10
C GLU A 628 43.59 28.73 12.15
N GLU A 629 44.28 27.80 11.48
CA GLU A 629 45.33 28.13 10.49
C GLU A 629 44.77 28.84 9.21
N MET A 630 43.58 28.44 8.78
CA MET A 630 42.94 29.03 7.60
C MET A 630 42.50 30.48 7.80
N GLN A 631 42.03 30.84 8.98
CA GLN A 631 41.49 32.17 9.34
C GLN A 631 40.54 32.76 8.27
N SER A 632 39.70 31.90 7.64
CA SER A 632 38.79 32.31 6.57
C SER A 632 37.41 32.63 7.13
N GLU A 633 36.94 33.86 6.86
CA GLU A 633 35.58 34.28 7.21
C GLU A 633 34.51 33.43 6.47
N PHE A 634 34.79 32.98 5.25
CA PHE A 634 33.90 32.16 4.45
C PHE A 634 33.78 30.74 5.03
N VAL A 635 34.91 30.14 5.47
CA VAL A 635 34.90 28.85 6.18
C VAL A 635 34.11 28.98 7.50
N SER A 636 34.33 30.07 8.24
CA SER A 636 33.58 30.32 9.48
C SER A 636 32.07 30.46 9.22
N ARG A 637 31.68 31.15 8.16
CA ARG A 637 30.28 31.29 7.73
C ARG A 637 29.66 29.94 7.35
N GLY A 638 30.37 29.11 6.60
CA GLY A 638 29.96 27.75 6.27
C GLY A 638 29.79 26.88 7.50
N ALA A 639 30.77 26.90 8.42
CA ALA A 639 30.69 26.13 9.66
C ALA A 639 29.50 26.57 10.55
N TYR A 640 29.26 27.87 10.64
CA TYR A 640 28.09 28.42 11.34
C TYR A 640 26.77 27.90 10.70
N THR A 641 26.65 27.96 9.39
CA THR A 641 25.47 27.47 8.65
C THR A 641 25.26 25.97 8.88
N GLY A 642 26.33 25.18 8.78
CA GLY A 642 26.27 23.74 9.01
C GLY A 642 25.84 23.37 10.44
N LEU A 643 26.32 24.09 11.45
CA LEU A 643 25.90 23.90 12.86
C LEU A 643 24.43 24.27 13.06
N CYS A 644 23.94 25.34 12.43
CA CYS A 644 22.53 25.70 12.47
C CYS A 644 21.66 24.58 11.85
N ASN A 645 22.05 24.08 10.68
CA ASN A 645 21.33 23.02 9.95
C ASN A 645 21.37 21.67 10.71
N ALA A 646 22.45 21.39 11.44
CA ALA A 646 22.60 20.16 12.23
C ALA A 646 21.57 20.02 13.37
N ARG A 647 20.91 21.11 13.77
CA ARG A 647 19.83 21.07 14.77
C ARG A 647 18.60 20.30 14.25
N GLY A 648 18.35 20.34 12.95
CA GLY A 648 17.19 19.70 12.31
C GLY A 648 15.84 20.23 12.79
N ALA A 649 14.76 19.50 12.47
CA ALA A 649 13.43 19.81 12.98
C ALA A 649 13.30 19.32 14.44
N TYR A 650 12.75 20.17 15.33
CA TYR A 650 12.57 19.84 16.74
C TYR A 650 11.24 20.36 17.27
N MET A 651 10.74 19.70 18.32
CA MET A 651 9.51 20.15 18.98
C MET A 651 9.85 21.29 19.94
N ARG A 652 9.32 22.47 19.64
CA ARG A 652 9.54 23.69 20.40
C ARG A 652 8.72 23.69 21.70
N LYS A 653 9.36 23.95 22.82
CA LYS A 653 8.72 24.19 24.11
C LYS A 653 8.33 25.66 24.25
N GLU A 654 7.53 25.98 25.24
CA GLU A 654 7.15 27.36 25.54
C GLU A 654 8.32 28.13 26.15
N GLY A 655 8.64 29.29 25.59
CA GLY A 655 9.78 30.13 26.04
C GLY A 655 11.11 29.72 25.39
N GLY A 656 12.20 30.39 25.82
CA GLY A 656 13.54 30.32 25.23
C GLY A 656 14.52 29.40 25.95
N ASP A 657 14.08 28.50 26.83
CA ASP A 657 15.00 27.69 27.66
C ASP A 657 15.85 26.72 26.83
N GLN A 658 15.30 26.14 25.77
CA GLN A 658 16.03 25.24 24.87
C GLN A 658 17.16 25.97 24.14
N GLU A 659 16.93 27.21 23.73
CA GLU A 659 17.92 28.06 23.07
C GLU A 659 19.01 28.50 24.04
N ARG A 660 18.66 28.80 25.30
CA ARG A 660 19.65 29.10 26.35
C ARG A 660 20.57 27.92 26.67
N GLU A 661 20.01 26.71 26.71
CA GLU A 661 20.83 25.50 26.86
C GLU A 661 21.86 25.37 25.76
N LEU A 662 21.45 25.61 24.49
CA LEU A 662 22.35 25.60 23.33
C LEU A 662 23.38 26.76 23.43
N ALA A 663 22.96 27.97 23.76
CA ALA A 663 23.85 29.10 23.93
C ALA A 663 24.92 28.80 25.01
N ASN A 664 24.52 28.22 26.13
CA ASN A 664 25.46 27.84 27.21
C ASN A 664 26.44 26.75 26.77
N LYS A 665 25.96 25.76 25.98
CA LYS A 665 26.81 24.71 25.40
C LYS A 665 27.89 25.32 24.52
N TYR A 666 27.51 26.18 23.54
CA TYR A 666 28.47 26.81 22.63
C TYR A 666 29.40 27.79 23.36
N ARG A 667 28.91 28.49 24.38
CA ARG A 667 29.74 29.35 25.23
C ARG A 667 30.82 28.54 25.97
N SER A 668 30.48 27.41 26.54
CA SER A 668 31.44 26.54 27.21
C SER A 668 32.56 26.08 26.29
N TRP A 669 32.22 25.80 25.02
CA TRP A 669 33.23 25.45 24.01
C TRP A 669 34.08 26.66 23.57
N ALA A 670 33.45 27.83 23.43
CA ALA A 670 34.19 29.06 23.09
C ALA A 670 35.18 29.42 24.19
N ASP A 671 34.79 29.34 25.46
CA ASP A 671 35.66 29.63 26.63
C ASP A 671 36.84 28.64 26.71
N ALA A 672 36.60 27.36 26.39
CA ALA A 672 37.67 26.36 26.37
C ALA A 672 38.72 26.63 25.28
N LEU A 673 38.30 27.22 24.15
CA LEU A 673 39.16 27.45 22.97
C LEU A 673 39.71 28.87 22.87
N GLN A 674 39.27 29.81 23.69
CA GLN A 674 39.59 31.25 23.56
C GLN A 674 41.06 31.60 23.50
N PHE A 675 41.94 30.82 24.15
CA PHE A 675 43.38 31.06 24.19
C PHE A 675 44.17 30.20 23.19
N THR A 676 43.62 29.06 22.77
CA THR A 676 44.31 28.13 21.87
C THR A 676 43.84 28.30 20.43
N HIS A 677 42.56 28.59 20.21
CA HIS A 677 41.94 28.76 18.91
C HIS A 677 41.03 30.00 18.91
N PRO A 678 41.60 31.20 19.06
CA PRO A 678 40.83 32.44 19.25
C PRO A 678 39.95 32.79 18.02
N PHE A 679 40.38 32.47 16.81
CA PHE A 679 39.61 32.75 15.60
C PHE A 679 38.34 31.87 15.58
N LEU A 680 38.47 30.56 15.77
CA LEU A 680 37.34 29.63 15.82
C LEU A 680 36.36 29.98 16.96
N SER A 681 36.91 30.30 18.17
CA SER A 681 36.09 30.71 19.30
C SER A 681 35.23 31.93 18.98
N THR A 682 35.81 32.98 18.38
CA THR A 682 35.12 34.25 18.15
C THR A 682 34.24 34.26 16.90
N SER A 683 34.71 33.68 15.81
CA SER A 683 34.03 33.74 14.50
C SER A 683 32.86 32.72 14.37
N VAL A 684 32.99 31.54 14.98
CA VAL A 684 31.99 30.48 14.88
C VAL A 684 31.22 30.30 16.18
N LEU A 685 31.90 29.93 17.29
CA LEU A 685 31.22 29.53 18.51
C LEU A 685 30.50 30.70 19.19
N MET A 686 31.12 31.88 19.29
CA MET A 686 30.44 33.06 19.82
C MET A 686 29.37 33.62 18.90
N ALA A 687 29.43 33.36 17.58
CA ALA A 687 28.35 33.67 16.66
C ALA A 687 27.11 32.79 16.94
N MET A 688 27.32 31.48 17.20
CA MET A 688 26.25 30.56 17.61
C MET A 688 25.61 31.00 18.95
N VAL A 689 26.44 31.42 19.94
CA VAL A 689 25.95 31.94 21.23
C VAL A 689 25.01 33.12 21.00
N ARG A 690 25.47 34.13 20.26
CA ARG A 690 24.66 35.34 19.97
C ARG A 690 23.35 35.03 19.27
N THR A 691 23.34 34.03 18.38
CA THR A 691 22.13 33.62 17.66
C THR A 691 21.15 32.99 18.62
N TYR A 692 21.56 32.00 19.40
CA TYR A 692 20.65 31.32 20.32
C TYR A 692 20.17 32.20 21.47
N GLU A 693 20.98 33.16 21.95
CA GLU A 693 20.52 34.16 22.93
C GLU A 693 19.41 35.03 22.34
N ARG A 694 19.58 35.53 21.13
CA ARG A 694 18.54 36.33 20.43
C ARG A 694 17.27 35.52 20.17
N GLU A 695 17.38 34.28 19.73
CA GLU A 695 16.25 33.39 19.58
C GLU A 695 15.52 33.14 20.91
N ALA A 696 16.27 32.94 22.00
CA ALA A 696 15.69 32.77 23.34
C ALA A 696 14.85 33.98 23.76
N GLU A 697 15.38 35.21 23.58
CA GLU A 697 14.66 36.46 23.88
C GLU A 697 13.39 36.59 23.03
N GLN A 698 13.48 36.26 21.76
CA GLN A 698 12.33 36.27 20.87
C GLN A 698 11.24 35.30 21.33
N HIS A 699 11.62 34.08 21.68
CA HIS A 699 10.68 33.02 22.11
C HIS A 699 10.04 33.36 23.45
N ASP A 700 10.74 34.01 24.38
CA ASP A 700 10.16 34.50 25.63
C ASP A 700 9.14 35.60 25.39
N THR A 701 9.44 36.50 24.45
CA THR A 701 8.52 37.57 24.05
C THR A 701 7.25 36.99 23.47
N GLU A 702 7.37 36.04 22.53
CA GLU A 702 6.24 35.34 21.91
C GLU A 702 5.39 34.59 22.95
N ALA A 703 6.03 33.86 23.87
CA ALA A 703 5.35 33.17 24.97
C ALA A 703 4.57 34.14 25.87
N GLY A 704 5.18 35.29 26.18
CA GLY A 704 4.54 36.37 26.95
C GLY A 704 3.29 36.93 26.27
N VAL A 705 3.34 37.12 24.93
CA VAL A 705 2.19 37.57 24.12
C VAL A 705 1.09 36.51 24.12
N VAL A 706 1.44 35.23 23.86
CA VAL A 706 0.46 34.13 23.84
C VAL A 706 -0.24 33.97 25.19
N ARG A 707 0.49 34.07 26.31
CA ARG A 707 -0.10 34.02 27.66
C ARG A 707 -1.11 35.15 27.88
N ARG A 708 -0.82 36.38 27.42
CA ARG A 708 -1.75 37.53 27.54
C ARG A 708 -2.98 37.38 26.65
N LEU A 709 -2.88 36.74 25.49
CA LEU A 709 -4.01 36.53 24.58
C LEU A 709 -4.92 35.35 25.01
N ARG A 710 -4.44 34.46 25.89
CA ARG A 710 -5.24 33.35 26.46
C ARG A 710 -6.05 33.73 27.70
N HIS A 711 -5.84 34.90 28.24
CA HIS A 711 -6.63 35.50 29.32
C HIS A 711 -7.54 36.61 28.76
#